data_499884e6391878fb70a6e51d4a6eba64
#
_entry.id   499884e6391878fb70a6e51d4a6eba64
#
_cell.length_a   1.000
_cell.length_b   1.000
_cell.length_c   1.000
_cell.angle_alpha   90.00
_cell.angle_beta   90.00
_cell.angle_gamma   90.00
#
_symmetry.space_group_name_H-M   'P 1'
#
loop_
_entity.id
_entity.type
_entity.pdbx_description
1 polymer ?
#
loop_
_entity_poly.entity_id
_entity_poly.type
_entity_poly.pdbx_seq_one_letter_code
_entity_poly.pdbx_strand_id
1 'polypeptide(L)'
;MKIIKPIILLFIITFSFESYSQDNNRIVSNIQDLVLDVDESFTASSVTMDDNDNEVSCNNMIYYSRNREALDVNNETGEITANSPGFFTVVAICIQEGGKRLRKDFSVKVNYPPVNKIKISLINNVLYTDSYIPLTFEVIYEKGFIRNDVKFNLTSSNDLISIDNLNNVKAITSGKSTLTAEFEGITSSIILNIKKNPVSYIELKSNSDEARTGDVFQFRAVAYDKKNLVIGDAPIKFSFTGKSFDKSNTASGLIEKDGRFVGDVAGQYIITSNVGNISASKIINVIDRNIKRKFKSIGVGTVNDKHTSDFWVFEGVDGRDYAVSGTWGADGTTYFWDVTNPSNLIKIDSVQVDARTVNDVKVSEDGKICVISREGASNRKNGIIIIDVTNPYDVNIISEYTQNLTGGVHNVFIYENHVYALSNGEKYYVINIDDPKNPKEIGKFELGKPGQSIHDVWIEDGIAYSSNWRNGVYLVDVGNGIANGSPSNPVAFANYNYASGAHHATFPYKSKSTGKFYTVLGDEIFPNGIDVKGQNVTAGFLHFVDFTDLDNPVEVARYELPGDGSHNYWIDGDVLYVAMYTGGVRVVDLSGDLMGDLYKQGREIGYILSGSENAYVPNSTMSWGAQLYKGHVFYSDWNSGIGSAKLEPIKPDKTKASIN
;
A
#
# COMPACT_ATOMS: atom_id res chain seq x y z
N MET A 1 37.86 -73.08 -15.59
CA MET A 1 37.07 -71.87 -15.58
C MET A 1 36.38 -71.75 -14.17
N LYS A 2 36.99 -71.06 -13.20
CA LYS A 2 36.49 -70.93 -11.85
C LYS A 2 35.73 -69.59 -11.73
N ILE A 3 34.46 -69.66 -11.38
CA ILE A 3 33.61 -68.53 -11.16
C ILE A 3 33.84 -68.07 -9.73
N ILE A 4 34.35 -66.85 -9.57
CA ILE A 4 34.47 -66.16 -8.26
C ILE A 4 33.19 -65.32 -8.11
N LYS A 5 32.43 -65.64 -7.06
CA LYS A 5 31.28 -64.81 -6.63
C LYS A 5 31.79 -63.67 -5.73
N PRO A 6 31.39 -62.43 -5.92
CA PRO A 6 31.71 -61.38 -4.96
C PRO A 6 30.75 -61.46 -3.76
N ILE A 7 31.32 -61.45 -2.56
CA ILE A 7 30.61 -61.28 -1.31
C ILE A 7 30.36 -59.79 -1.14
N ILE A 8 29.09 -59.38 -1.19
CA ILE A 8 28.66 -58.02 -0.84
C ILE A 8 28.50 -57.95 0.69
N LEU A 9 29.40 -57.23 1.32
CA LEU A 9 29.32 -56.92 2.75
C LEU A 9 28.34 -55.75 2.93
N LEU A 10 27.14 -56.04 3.44
CA LEU A 10 26.15 -55.03 3.74
C LEU A 10 26.48 -54.35 5.07
N PHE A 11 27.06 -53.15 5.04
CA PHE A 11 27.19 -52.31 6.23
C PHE A 11 25.79 -51.71 6.54
N ILE A 12 25.13 -52.25 7.57
CA ILE A 12 23.95 -51.63 8.17
C ILE A 12 24.44 -50.52 9.09
N ILE A 13 24.40 -49.28 8.57
CA ILE A 13 24.55 -48.09 9.39
C ILE A 13 23.19 -47.85 10.03
N THR A 14 23.08 -48.19 11.33
CA THR A 14 21.94 -47.79 12.15
C THR A 14 22.06 -46.29 12.43
N PHE A 15 21.35 -45.47 11.65
CA PHE A 15 21.05 -44.12 12.08
C PHE A 15 20.03 -44.21 13.20
N SER A 16 20.47 -43.92 14.42
CA SER A 16 19.56 -43.54 15.50
C SER A 16 18.95 -42.17 15.12
N PHE A 17 17.76 -42.20 14.59
CA PHE A 17 16.93 -41.00 14.58
C PHE A 17 16.56 -40.72 16.04
N GLU A 18 17.23 -39.76 16.64
CA GLU A 18 16.65 -39.08 17.80
C GLU A 18 15.39 -38.39 17.23
N SER A 19 14.23 -38.97 17.52
CA SER A 19 12.96 -38.31 17.33
C SER A 19 12.93 -37.13 18.32
N TYR A 20 13.28 -35.93 17.85
CA TYR A 20 12.86 -34.72 18.54
C TYR A 20 11.32 -34.76 18.54
N SER A 21 10.75 -35.08 19.68
CA SER A 21 9.34 -34.85 19.96
C SER A 21 9.11 -33.34 19.73
N GLN A 22 8.46 -32.96 18.63
CA GLN A 22 7.88 -31.64 18.53
C GLN A 22 6.80 -31.61 19.62
N ASP A 23 7.04 -30.87 20.68
CA ASP A 23 5.98 -30.55 21.65
C ASP A 23 4.89 -29.79 20.90
N ASN A 24 3.80 -30.46 20.54
CA ASN A 24 2.64 -29.88 19.85
C ASN A 24 1.73 -29.13 20.84
N ASN A 25 2.30 -28.35 21.74
CA ASN A 25 1.53 -27.58 22.69
C ASN A 25 0.61 -26.59 21.97
N ARG A 26 -0.65 -26.49 22.42
CA ARG A 26 -1.66 -25.60 21.85
C ARG A 26 -2.29 -24.68 22.89
N ILE A 27 -2.76 -23.52 22.43
CA ILE A 27 -3.53 -22.59 23.27
C ILE A 27 -5.01 -22.93 23.12
N VAL A 28 -5.71 -23.08 24.25
CA VAL A 28 -7.16 -23.22 24.37
C VAL A 28 -7.71 -22.01 25.11
N SER A 29 -8.78 -21.43 24.63
CA SER A 29 -9.32 -20.16 25.17
C SER A 29 -10.85 -20.13 25.10
N ASN A 30 -11.45 -19.38 26.01
CA ASN A 30 -12.87 -19.00 26.00
C ASN A 30 -13.22 -17.97 24.89
N ILE A 31 -12.22 -17.48 24.12
CA ILE A 31 -12.44 -16.64 22.92
C ILE A 31 -12.98 -17.49 21.75
N GLN A 32 -12.86 -18.82 21.82
CA GLN A 32 -13.33 -19.69 20.74
C GLN A 32 -14.82 -19.45 20.43
N ASP A 33 -15.15 -19.10 19.16
CA ASP A 33 -16.50 -18.77 18.68
C ASP A 33 -17.19 -17.61 19.42
N LEU A 34 -16.41 -16.65 19.94
CA LEU A 34 -16.91 -15.49 20.67
C LEU A 34 -17.75 -14.59 19.76
N VAL A 35 -18.95 -14.25 20.25
CA VAL A 35 -19.86 -13.29 19.62
C VAL A 35 -20.16 -12.20 20.64
N LEU A 36 -19.96 -10.94 20.25
CA LEU A 36 -20.20 -9.75 21.07
C LEU A 36 -21.17 -8.81 20.35
N ASP A 37 -21.86 -8.00 21.11
CA ASP A 37 -22.54 -6.80 20.61
C ASP A 37 -21.61 -5.58 20.71
N VAL A 38 -21.88 -4.53 19.95
CA VAL A 38 -21.10 -3.27 20.04
C VAL A 38 -21.23 -2.67 21.44
N ASP A 39 -20.11 -2.27 22.02
CA ASP A 39 -19.89 -1.78 23.39
C ASP A 39 -19.93 -2.89 24.46
N GLU A 40 -20.04 -4.16 24.08
CA GLU A 40 -19.89 -5.26 25.01
C GLU A 40 -18.43 -5.53 25.31
N SER A 41 -18.13 -5.87 26.56
CA SER A 41 -16.80 -6.27 27.01
C SER A 41 -16.79 -7.73 27.46
N PHE A 42 -15.69 -8.41 27.18
CA PHE A 42 -15.46 -9.82 27.49
C PHE A 42 -14.03 -10.02 28.00
N THR A 43 -13.84 -10.83 29.02
CA THR A 43 -12.50 -11.14 29.52
C THR A 43 -12.01 -12.50 28.97
N ALA A 44 -10.94 -12.45 28.21
CA ALA A 44 -10.27 -13.62 27.68
C ALA A 44 -9.57 -14.40 28.79
N SER A 45 -9.72 -15.73 28.73
CA SER A 45 -8.98 -16.66 29.58
C SER A 45 -8.44 -17.78 28.70
N SER A 46 -7.15 -18.02 28.75
CA SER A 46 -6.48 -19.02 27.91
C SER A 46 -5.52 -19.86 28.73
N VAL A 47 -5.43 -21.14 28.39
CA VAL A 47 -4.49 -22.10 28.94
C VAL A 47 -3.71 -22.75 27.81
N THR A 48 -2.52 -23.26 28.13
CA THR A 48 -1.71 -24.04 27.20
C THR A 48 -1.83 -25.51 27.51
N MET A 49 -2.14 -26.34 26.52
CA MET A 49 -2.32 -27.78 26.64
C MET A 49 -1.28 -28.54 25.82
N ASP A 50 -0.81 -29.70 26.31
CA ASP A 50 -0.04 -30.66 25.53
C ASP A 50 -0.93 -31.57 24.66
N ASP A 51 -0.33 -32.54 23.97
CA ASP A 51 -1.05 -33.50 23.11
C ASP A 51 -1.95 -34.48 23.90
N ASN A 52 -1.77 -34.58 25.21
CA ASN A 52 -2.53 -35.44 26.11
C ASN A 52 -3.58 -34.67 26.92
N ASP A 53 -3.86 -33.42 26.55
CA ASP A 53 -4.76 -32.51 27.25
C ASP A 53 -4.36 -32.17 28.68
N ASN A 54 -3.05 -32.26 29.01
CA ASN A 54 -2.56 -31.75 30.29
C ASN A 54 -2.19 -30.26 30.13
N GLU A 55 -2.47 -29.50 31.18
CA GLU A 55 -2.07 -28.10 31.22
C GLU A 55 -0.55 -27.96 31.34
N VAL A 56 0.06 -27.16 30.48
CA VAL A 56 1.47 -26.84 30.42
C VAL A 56 1.68 -25.40 30.88
N SER A 57 2.76 -25.14 31.63
CA SER A 57 3.01 -23.81 32.16
C SER A 57 3.20 -22.77 31.07
N CYS A 58 2.58 -21.62 31.27
CA CYS A 58 2.74 -20.43 30.48
C CYS A 58 3.21 -19.29 31.38
N ASN A 59 4.43 -18.78 31.18
CA ASN A 59 4.98 -17.72 32.02
C ASN A 59 4.28 -16.40 31.87
N ASN A 60 3.78 -16.11 30.64
CA ASN A 60 3.01 -14.91 30.35
C ASN A 60 2.07 -15.16 29.17
N MET A 61 0.79 -14.87 29.37
CA MET A 61 -0.23 -14.91 28.31
C MET A 61 -0.53 -13.46 27.90
N ILE A 62 -0.36 -13.16 26.62
CA ILE A 62 -0.56 -11.83 26.04
C ILE A 62 -1.66 -11.90 25.00
N TYR A 63 -2.56 -10.90 25.01
CA TYR A 63 -3.64 -10.80 24.05
C TYR A 63 -3.50 -9.50 23.24
N TYR A 64 -3.87 -9.54 21.95
CA TYR A 64 -4.00 -8.32 21.15
C TYR A 64 -4.99 -8.53 19.99
N SER A 65 -5.61 -7.46 19.55
CA SER A 65 -6.41 -7.44 18.33
C SER A 65 -5.56 -7.06 17.13
N ARG A 66 -5.82 -7.70 15.98
CA ARG A 66 -5.29 -7.23 14.68
C ARG A 66 -5.98 -5.95 14.21
N ASN A 67 -7.14 -5.63 14.77
CA ASN A 67 -7.89 -4.39 14.51
C ASN A 67 -8.25 -3.72 15.84
N ARG A 68 -7.34 -2.90 16.35
CA ARG A 68 -7.47 -2.24 17.65
C ARG A 68 -8.60 -1.20 17.71
N GLU A 69 -8.98 -0.63 16.55
CA GLU A 69 -10.12 0.30 16.50
C GLU A 69 -11.46 -0.42 16.70
N ALA A 70 -11.58 -1.63 16.14
CA ALA A 70 -12.80 -2.41 16.22
C ALA A 70 -12.91 -3.27 17.48
N LEU A 71 -11.77 -3.81 17.94
CA LEU A 71 -11.67 -4.54 19.20
C LEU A 71 -10.51 -3.95 20.02
N ASP A 72 -10.82 -3.21 21.05
CA ASP A 72 -9.81 -2.80 22.05
C ASP A 72 -9.50 -3.99 22.95
N VAL A 73 -8.22 -4.34 23.08
CA VAL A 73 -7.77 -5.51 23.84
C VAL A 73 -6.69 -5.07 24.81
N ASN A 74 -6.98 -5.18 26.08
CA ASN A 74 -5.96 -5.03 27.11
C ASN A 74 -5.04 -6.26 27.09
N ASN A 75 -3.79 -6.05 26.75
CA ASN A 75 -2.82 -7.12 26.51
C ASN A 75 -2.43 -7.90 27.78
N GLU A 76 -2.59 -7.31 28.97
CA GLU A 76 -2.25 -7.94 30.25
C GLU A 76 -3.45 -8.64 30.91
N THR A 77 -4.60 -7.99 30.89
CA THR A 77 -5.81 -8.52 31.55
C THR A 77 -6.64 -9.41 30.62
N GLY A 78 -6.46 -9.31 29.31
CA GLY A 78 -7.26 -10.00 28.31
C GLY A 78 -8.67 -9.43 28.15
N GLU A 79 -8.97 -8.24 28.68
CA GLU A 79 -10.25 -7.57 28.46
C GLU A 79 -10.38 -7.13 27.00
N ILE A 80 -11.45 -7.55 26.35
CA ILE A 80 -11.79 -7.27 24.96
C ILE A 80 -13.04 -6.41 24.97
N THR A 81 -12.99 -5.21 24.39
CA THR A 81 -14.15 -4.35 24.18
C THR A 81 -14.45 -4.20 22.70
N ALA A 82 -15.69 -4.46 22.32
CA ALA A 82 -16.16 -4.42 20.92
C ALA A 82 -16.62 -3.01 20.55
N ASN A 83 -15.85 -2.31 19.69
CA ASN A 83 -16.16 -0.93 19.27
C ASN A 83 -16.85 -0.85 17.91
N SER A 84 -16.71 -1.86 17.05
CA SER A 84 -17.30 -1.85 15.71
C SER A 84 -17.80 -3.23 15.30
N PRO A 85 -18.92 -3.31 14.54
CA PRO A 85 -19.46 -4.58 14.07
C PRO A 85 -18.60 -5.18 12.95
N GLY A 86 -18.58 -6.53 12.86
CA GLY A 86 -17.82 -7.24 11.83
C GLY A 86 -17.20 -8.54 12.33
N PHE A 87 -16.22 -9.04 11.55
CA PHE A 87 -15.42 -10.21 11.92
C PHE A 87 -13.97 -9.77 12.14
N PHE A 88 -13.43 -10.10 13.31
CA PHE A 88 -12.11 -9.66 13.71
C PHE A 88 -11.30 -10.82 14.28
N THR A 89 -10.00 -10.62 14.44
CA THR A 89 -9.09 -11.61 15.00
C THR A 89 -8.47 -11.10 16.29
N VAL A 90 -8.62 -11.88 17.36
CA VAL A 90 -7.85 -11.74 18.59
C VAL A 90 -6.75 -12.80 18.60
N VAL A 91 -5.54 -12.38 18.88
CA VAL A 91 -4.36 -13.26 18.96
C VAL A 91 -4.00 -13.45 20.41
N ALA A 92 -3.85 -14.71 20.82
CA ALA A 92 -3.26 -15.08 22.11
C ALA A 92 -1.84 -15.60 21.89
N ILE A 93 -0.89 -15.11 22.67
CA ILE A 93 0.51 -15.57 22.69
C ILE A 93 0.87 -16.00 24.09
N CYS A 94 1.33 -17.24 24.22
CA CYS A 94 1.95 -17.75 25.42
C CYS A 94 3.48 -17.69 25.29
N ILE A 95 4.15 -17.08 26.25
CA ILE A 95 5.60 -17.11 26.38
C ILE A 95 5.95 -18.19 27.42
N GLN A 96 6.53 -19.30 26.95
CA GLN A 96 6.95 -20.42 27.77
C GLN A 96 8.36 -20.22 28.36
N GLU A 97 8.78 -21.10 29.27
CA GLU A 97 10.14 -21.15 29.80
C GLU A 97 11.15 -21.29 28.63
N GLY A 98 12.28 -20.59 28.71
CA GLY A 98 13.25 -20.53 27.60
C GLY A 98 12.90 -19.61 26.45
N GLY A 99 11.81 -18.82 26.55
CA GLY A 99 11.42 -17.82 25.54
C GLY A 99 10.69 -18.38 24.30
N LYS A 100 10.34 -19.67 24.27
CA LYS A 100 9.52 -20.28 23.23
C LYS A 100 8.14 -19.62 23.22
N ARG A 101 7.62 -19.29 22.03
CA ARG A 101 6.33 -18.64 21.87
C ARG A 101 5.34 -19.58 21.19
N LEU A 102 4.20 -19.75 21.81
CA LEU A 102 3.02 -20.36 21.18
C LEU A 102 2.07 -19.24 20.79
N ARG A 103 1.44 -19.37 19.63
CA ARG A 103 0.47 -18.40 19.13
C ARG A 103 -0.78 -19.10 18.64
N LYS A 104 -1.93 -18.49 18.92
CA LYS A 104 -3.22 -18.91 18.40
C LYS A 104 -4.05 -17.68 18.03
N ASP A 105 -4.64 -17.72 16.84
CA ASP A 105 -5.56 -16.72 16.35
C ASP A 105 -6.99 -17.22 16.59
N PHE A 106 -7.85 -16.35 17.12
CA PHE A 106 -9.27 -16.62 17.39
C PHE A 106 -10.13 -15.64 16.60
N SER A 107 -11.17 -16.15 15.93
CA SER A 107 -12.15 -15.30 15.26
C SER A 107 -13.19 -14.80 16.27
N VAL A 108 -13.43 -13.49 16.27
CA VAL A 108 -14.46 -12.83 17.08
C VAL A 108 -15.45 -12.17 16.15
N LYS A 109 -16.73 -12.48 16.32
CA LYS A 109 -17.83 -11.82 15.60
C LYS A 109 -18.39 -10.72 16.49
N VAL A 110 -18.53 -9.51 15.94
CA VAL A 110 -19.28 -8.43 16.57
C VAL A 110 -20.54 -8.18 15.75
N ASN A 111 -21.70 -8.29 16.38
CA ASN A 111 -23.00 -8.10 15.72
C ASN A 111 -23.21 -6.62 15.36
N TYR A 112 -23.92 -6.38 14.27
CA TYR A 112 -24.46 -5.06 13.99
C TYR A 112 -25.56 -4.73 15.00
N PRO A 113 -25.66 -3.48 15.48
CA PRO A 113 -26.81 -3.01 16.24
C PRO A 113 -28.10 -3.11 15.41
N PRO A 114 -29.29 -2.90 16.00
CA PRO A 114 -30.54 -2.87 15.24
C PRO A 114 -30.50 -1.86 14.08
N VAL A 115 -31.20 -2.17 12.99
CA VAL A 115 -31.34 -1.24 11.86
C VAL A 115 -32.18 -0.06 12.29
N ASN A 116 -31.62 1.15 12.13
CA ASN A 116 -32.32 2.39 12.42
C ASN A 116 -33.14 2.88 11.21
N LYS A 117 -32.51 2.92 10.02
CA LYS A 117 -33.18 3.37 8.78
C LYS A 117 -32.46 2.87 7.53
N ILE A 118 -33.22 2.88 6.42
CA ILE A 118 -32.69 2.69 5.07
C ILE A 118 -32.68 4.06 4.37
N LYS A 119 -31.58 4.39 3.71
CA LYS A 119 -31.45 5.55 2.84
C LYS A 119 -31.41 5.08 1.39
N ILE A 120 -32.30 5.61 0.57
CA ILE A 120 -32.33 5.42 -0.88
C ILE A 120 -31.96 6.74 -1.53
N SER A 121 -30.95 6.75 -2.40
CA SER A 121 -30.50 7.96 -3.08
C SER A 121 -30.49 7.75 -4.60
N LEU A 122 -30.92 8.78 -5.34
CA LEU A 122 -30.76 8.87 -6.78
C LEU A 122 -29.42 9.52 -7.11
N ILE A 123 -28.62 8.87 -7.94
CA ILE A 123 -27.37 9.45 -8.45
C ILE A 123 -27.68 10.54 -9.49
N ASN A 124 -28.81 10.40 -10.22
CA ASN A 124 -29.27 11.35 -11.20
C ASN A 124 -30.78 11.57 -11.06
N ASN A 125 -31.22 12.82 -10.95
CA ASN A 125 -32.63 13.18 -10.80
C ASN A 125 -33.42 13.13 -12.13
N VAL A 126 -32.75 12.99 -13.29
CA VAL A 126 -33.40 12.89 -14.59
C VAL A 126 -33.56 11.41 -14.94
N LEU A 127 -34.84 10.97 -14.93
CA LEU A 127 -35.21 9.57 -15.20
C LEU A 127 -35.98 9.53 -16.52
N TYR A 128 -35.45 8.81 -17.51
CA TYR A 128 -36.09 8.59 -18.78
C TYR A 128 -36.55 7.14 -18.95
N THR A 129 -37.64 6.95 -19.74
CA THR A 129 -38.06 5.60 -20.15
C THR A 129 -36.94 4.86 -20.87
N ASP A 130 -36.96 3.52 -20.77
CA ASP A 130 -35.99 2.58 -21.37
C ASP A 130 -34.60 2.65 -20.73
N SER A 131 -34.46 3.33 -19.60
CA SER A 131 -33.17 3.49 -18.86
C SER A 131 -33.19 2.74 -17.54
N TYR A 132 -32.04 2.22 -17.14
CA TYR A 132 -31.81 1.81 -15.75
C TYR A 132 -31.68 3.03 -14.86
N ILE A 133 -32.36 2.99 -13.73
CA ILE A 133 -32.38 4.07 -12.73
C ILE A 133 -31.16 3.88 -11.81
N PRO A 134 -30.22 4.82 -11.77
CA PRO A 134 -29.04 4.71 -10.91
C PRO A 134 -29.42 5.04 -9.46
N LEU A 135 -29.50 4.01 -8.62
CA LEU A 135 -29.85 4.10 -7.20
C LEU A 135 -28.67 3.62 -6.34
N THR A 136 -28.53 4.22 -5.18
CA THR A 136 -27.71 3.70 -4.10
C THR A 136 -28.60 3.42 -2.88
N PHE A 137 -28.25 2.37 -2.14
CA PHE A 137 -28.93 1.96 -0.92
C PHE A 137 -27.93 1.88 0.21
N GLU A 138 -28.27 2.44 1.35
CA GLU A 138 -27.49 2.38 2.58
C GLU A 138 -28.40 1.92 3.72
N VAL A 139 -27.95 0.89 4.47
CA VAL A 139 -28.53 0.58 5.78
C VAL A 139 -27.77 1.34 6.82
N ILE A 140 -28.48 2.13 7.59
CA ILE A 140 -27.93 2.90 8.72
C ILE A 140 -28.45 2.23 9.99
N TYR A 141 -27.51 1.67 10.75
CA TYR A 141 -27.77 1.02 12.02
C TYR A 141 -27.81 2.05 13.16
N GLU A 142 -28.33 1.64 14.30
CA GLU A 142 -28.11 2.42 15.55
C GLU A 142 -26.62 2.65 15.75
N LYS A 143 -26.25 3.69 16.51
CA LYS A 143 -24.86 4.14 16.71
C LYS A 143 -24.14 4.63 15.44
N GLY A 144 -24.84 4.72 14.30
CA GLY A 144 -24.34 5.33 13.07
C GLY A 144 -23.54 4.43 12.11
N PHE A 145 -23.47 3.13 12.35
CA PHE A 145 -22.82 2.22 11.40
C PHE A 145 -23.59 2.14 10.09
N ILE A 146 -22.88 2.07 8.97
CA ILE A 146 -23.47 2.09 7.61
C ILE A 146 -23.01 0.86 6.84
N ARG A 147 -23.95 0.23 6.11
CA ARG A 147 -23.65 -0.83 5.13
C ARG A 147 -24.35 -0.54 3.80
N ASN A 148 -23.66 -0.83 2.71
CA ASN A 148 -24.18 -0.76 1.33
C ASN A 148 -24.06 -2.11 0.57
N ASP A 149 -23.54 -3.13 1.24
CA ASP A 149 -23.28 -4.48 0.70
C ASP A 149 -24.40 -5.49 1.00
N VAL A 150 -25.53 -5.03 1.54
CA VAL A 150 -26.66 -5.88 1.88
C VAL A 150 -27.64 -6.01 0.71
N LYS A 151 -28.35 -7.14 0.66
CA LYS A 151 -29.40 -7.37 -0.34
C LYS A 151 -30.74 -6.87 0.21
N PHE A 152 -31.36 -5.95 -0.52
CA PHE A 152 -32.67 -5.40 -0.20
C PHE A 152 -33.80 -6.21 -0.89
N ASN A 153 -34.96 -6.28 -0.26
CA ASN A 153 -36.22 -6.67 -0.90
C ASN A 153 -36.86 -5.41 -1.50
N LEU A 154 -36.87 -5.33 -2.85
CA LEU A 154 -37.40 -4.18 -3.56
C LEU A 154 -38.78 -4.44 -4.12
N THR A 155 -39.70 -3.48 -3.94
CA THR A 155 -41.06 -3.52 -4.48
C THR A 155 -41.43 -2.22 -5.16
N SER A 156 -42.29 -2.30 -6.17
CA SER A 156 -42.84 -1.15 -6.90
C SER A 156 -44.32 -0.97 -6.66
N SER A 157 -44.79 0.25 -6.59
CA SER A 157 -46.21 0.58 -6.47
C SER A 157 -47.03 0.30 -7.77
N ASN A 158 -46.37 0.14 -8.91
CA ASN A 158 -47.01 -0.08 -10.24
C ASN A 158 -45.99 -0.61 -11.28
N ASP A 159 -46.47 -0.92 -12.49
CA ASP A 159 -45.69 -1.48 -13.59
C ASP A 159 -44.90 -0.44 -14.42
N LEU A 160 -44.75 0.82 -13.96
CA LEU A 160 -43.97 1.84 -14.66
C LEU A 160 -42.47 1.60 -14.55
N ILE A 161 -42.06 0.76 -13.59
CA ILE A 161 -40.69 0.26 -13.43
C ILE A 161 -40.68 -1.26 -13.33
N SER A 162 -39.61 -1.88 -13.78
CA SER A 162 -39.31 -3.29 -13.52
C SER A 162 -38.07 -3.44 -12.63
N ILE A 163 -38.08 -4.47 -11.81
CA ILE A 163 -36.99 -4.80 -10.90
C ILE A 163 -36.52 -6.21 -11.27
N ASP A 164 -35.22 -6.38 -11.56
CA ASP A 164 -34.65 -7.69 -11.87
C ASP A 164 -34.12 -8.42 -10.63
N ASN A 165 -33.67 -9.67 -10.79
CA ASN A 165 -33.15 -10.51 -9.69
C ASN A 165 -31.86 -9.96 -9.04
N LEU A 166 -31.20 -9.00 -9.69
CA LEU A 166 -30.00 -8.31 -9.18
C LEU A 166 -30.34 -6.96 -8.56
N ASN A 167 -31.65 -6.68 -8.36
CA ASN A 167 -32.14 -5.39 -7.87
C ASN A 167 -31.85 -4.20 -8.79
N ASN A 168 -31.61 -4.42 -10.09
CA ASN A 168 -31.58 -3.32 -11.04
C ASN A 168 -32.99 -2.85 -11.33
N VAL A 169 -33.21 -1.55 -11.23
CA VAL A 169 -34.50 -0.91 -11.49
C VAL A 169 -34.49 -0.26 -12.87
N LYS A 170 -35.40 -0.67 -13.76
CA LYS A 170 -35.53 -0.11 -15.11
C LYS A 170 -36.84 0.65 -15.26
N ALA A 171 -36.77 1.86 -15.78
CA ALA A 171 -37.93 2.66 -16.15
C ALA A 171 -38.55 2.15 -17.46
N ILE A 172 -39.84 1.77 -17.45
CA ILE A 172 -40.55 1.20 -18.61
C ILE A 172 -41.43 2.27 -19.26
N THR A 173 -42.26 2.92 -18.46
CA THR A 173 -43.26 3.91 -18.96
C THR A 173 -43.17 5.20 -18.13
N SER A 174 -43.48 6.36 -18.79
CA SER A 174 -43.48 7.64 -18.11
C SER A 174 -44.62 7.77 -17.09
N GLY A 175 -44.32 8.39 -15.96
CA GLY A 175 -45.25 8.59 -14.85
C GLY A 175 -44.56 8.61 -13.52
N LYS A 176 -45.33 8.47 -12.44
CA LYS A 176 -44.82 8.39 -11.07
C LYS A 176 -44.91 6.97 -10.55
N SER A 177 -43.83 6.43 -10.05
CA SER A 177 -43.78 5.15 -9.35
C SER A 177 -43.10 5.33 -7.98
N THR A 178 -43.57 4.58 -6.98
CA THR A 178 -42.90 4.53 -5.69
C THR A 178 -42.12 3.23 -5.62
N LEU A 179 -40.81 3.34 -5.42
CA LEU A 179 -39.92 2.21 -5.11
C LEU A 179 -39.78 2.11 -3.59
N THR A 180 -40.01 0.93 -3.04
CA THR A 180 -39.83 0.63 -1.63
C THR A 180 -38.73 -0.42 -1.47
N ALA A 181 -37.77 -0.14 -0.59
CA ALA A 181 -36.75 -1.08 -0.13
C ALA A 181 -37.06 -1.53 1.29
N GLU A 182 -36.90 -2.82 1.55
CA GLU A 182 -37.06 -3.44 2.86
C GLU A 182 -35.81 -4.25 3.21
N PHE A 183 -35.39 -4.14 4.48
CA PHE A 183 -34.30 -4.94 5.06
C PHE A 183 -34.57 -5.09 6.56
N GLU A 184 -34.56 -6.32 7.07
CA GLU A 184 -34.80 -6.67 8.49
C GLU A 184 -36.07 -6.02 9.08
N GLY A 185 -37.15 -5.94 8.27
CA GLY A 185 -38.44 -5.40 8.69
C GLY A 185 -38.52 -3.86 8.65
N ILE A 186 -37.43 -3.15 8.37
CA ILE A 186 -37.43 -1.70 8.18
C ILE A 186 -37.63 -1.39 6.70
N THR A 187 -38.50 -0.41 6.41
CA THR A 187 -38.80 0.01 5.04
C THR A 187 -38.47 1.46 4.78
N SER A 188 -38.08 1.75 3.54
CA SER A 188 -37.92 3.12 3.05
C SER A 188 -38.43 3.22 1.62
N SER A 189 -38.94 4.38 1.23
CA SER A 189 -39.52 4.57 -0.11
C SER A 189 -39.06 5.86 -0.75
N ILE A 190 -38.92 5.82 -2.09
CA ILE A 190 -38.60 6.97 -2.93
C ILE A 190 -39.61 7.07 -4.08
N ILE A 191 -40.02 8.32 -4.41
CA ILE A 191 -40.88 8.57 -5.56
C ILE A 191 -40.00 8.83 -6.78
N LEU A 192 -40.20 8.04 -7.82
CA LEU A 192 -39.51 8.11 -9.11
C LEU A 192 -40.42 8.83 -10.12
N ASN A 193 -39.97 10.00 -10.61
CA ASN A 193 -40.68 10.75 -11.65
C ASN A 193 -40.05 10.45 -13.01
N ILE A 194 -40.66 9.54 -13.79
CA ILE A 194 -40.14 9.05 -15.03
C ILE A 194 -40.73 9.89 -16.18
N LYS A 195 -39.85 10.46 -16.99
CA LYS A 195 -40.23 11.20 -18.20
C LYS A 195 -40.06 10.32 -19.44
N LYS A 196 -40.83 10.60 -20.49
CA LYS A 196 -40.56 9.99 -21.80
C LYS A 196 -39.19 10.42 -22.28
N ASN A 197 -38.37 9.47 -22.75
CA ASN A 197 -37.04 9.77 -23.28
C ASN A 197 -37.17 10.73 -24.50
N PRO A 198 -36.65 11.97 -24.43
CA PRO A 198 -36.70 12.93 -25.52
C PRO A 198 -35.57 12.75 -26.54
N VAL A 199 -34.55 11.93 -26.18
CA VAL A 199 -33.34 11.73 -27.01
C VAL A 199 -33.71 11.06 -28.32
N SER A 200 -33.28 11.65 -29.44
CA SER A 200 -33.43 11.11 -30.80
C SER A 200 -32.13 10.49 -31.31
N TYR A 201 -31.00 11.12 -31.00
CA TYR A 201 -29.67 10.62 -31.34
C TYR A 201 -28.62 11.19 -30.40
N ILE A 202 -27.44 10.54 -30.39
CA ILE A 202 -26.27 10.97 -29.64
C ILE A 202 -25.11 11.18 -30.62
N GLU A 203 -24.38 12.27 -30.49
CA GLU A 203 -23.10 12.49 -31.15
C GLU A 203 -21.97 12.10 -30.18
N LEU A 204 -21.12 11.15 -30.61
CA LEU A 204 -19.96 10.68 -29.82
C LEU A 204 -18.66 11.05 -30.54
N LYS A 205 -17.80 11.83 -29.85
CA LYS A 205 -16.51 12.32 -30.37
C LYS A 205 -15.35 11.90 -29.45
N SER A 206 -14.15 11.77 -30.02
CA SER A 206 -12.88 11.62 -29.32
C SER A 206 -11.82 12.50 -29.97
N ASN A 207 -10.71 12.72 -29.25
CA ASN A 207 -9.59 13.53 -29.75
C ASN A 207 -8.77 12.80 -30.82
N SER A 208 -8.76 11.44 -30.78
CA SER A 208 -8.01 10.59 -31.68
C SER A 208 -8.74 9.25 -31.89
N ASP A 209 -8.35 8.51 -32.89
CA ASP A 209 -8.82 7.15 -33.16
C ASP A 209 -7.78 6.09 -32.81
N GLU A 210 -6.59 6.52 -32.33
CA GLU A 210 -5.49 5.65 -31.89
C GLU A 210 -4.82 6.18 -30.63
N ALA A 211 -4.46 5.27 -29.69
CA ALA A 211 -3.61 5.50 -28.53
C ALA A 211 -2.76 4.30 -28.23
N ARG A 212 -1.84 4.47 -27.28
CA ARG A 212 -1.09 3.37 -26.69
C ARG A 212 -1.84 2.84 -25.47
N THR A 213 -1.54 1.60 -25.08
CA THR A 213 -1.98 1.06 -23.79
C THR A 213 -1.59 2.04 -22.67
N GLY A 214 -2.54 2.30 -21.75
CA GLY A 214 -2.37 3.23 -20.65
C GLY A 214 -2.49 4.72 -20.99
N ASP A 215 -2.64 5.12 -22.26
CA ASP A 215 -2.99 6.51 -22.59
C ASP A 215 -4.49 6.73 -22.33
N VAL A 216 -4.85 7.82 -21.63
CA VAL A 216 -6.23 8.12 -21.27
C VAL A 216 -6.87 8.94 -22.40
N PHE A 217 -7.96 8.42 -22.96
CA PHE A 217 -8.79 9.11 -23.92
C PHE A 217 -9.94 9.84 -23.26
N GLN A 218 -10.29 11.01 -23.79
CA GLN A 218 -11.53 11.69 -23.44
C GLN A 218 -12.56 11.52 -24.56
N PHE A 219 -13.64 10.81 -24.29
CA PHE A 219 -14.84 10.78 -25.10
C PHE A 219 -15.82 11.85 -24.63
N ARG A 220 -16.46 12.50 -25.58
CA ARG A 220 -17.53 13.49 -25.34
C ARG A 220 -18.77 13.06 -26.11
N ALA A 221 -19.87 12.92 -25.38
CA ALA A 221 -21.15 12.58 -25.95
C ALA A 221 -22.15 13.71 -25.71
N VAL A 222 -22.92 14.07 -26.76
CA VAL A 222 -23.98 15.08 -26.70
C VAL A 222 -25.27 14.45 -27.21
N ALA A 223 -26.33 14.54 -26.41
CA ALA A 223 -27.66 14.03 -26.77
C ALA A 223 -28.52 15.15 -27.40
N TYR A 224 -29.27 14.79 -28.46
CA TYR A 224 -30.13 15.70 -29.19
C TYR A 224 -31.57 15.17 -29.29
N ASP A 225 -32.55 16.07 -29.30
CA ASP A 225 -33.94 15.76 -29.61
C ASP A 225 -34.20 15.68 -31.12
N LYS A 226 -35.47 15.43 -31.51
CA LYS A 226 -35.90 15.38 -32.92
C LYS A 226 -35.79 16.72 -33.69
N LYS A 227 -35.60 17.84 -32.97
CA LYS A 227 -35.41 19.18 -33.54
C LYS A 227 -33.94 19.60 -33.57
N ASN A 228 -33.01 18.71 -33.28
CA ASN A 228 -31.58 18.96 -33.15
C ASN A 228 -31.23 19.91 -31.98
N LEU A 229 -32.09 20.02 -30.97
CA LEU A 229 -31.78 20.78 -29.77
C LEU A 229 -31.02 19.88 -28.78
N VAL A 230 -29.97 20.45 -28.15
CA VAL A 230 -29.16 19.76 -27.14
C VAL A 230 -29.98 19.51 -25.87
N ILE A 231 -29.91 18.29 -25.36
CA ILE A 231 -30.48 17.87 -24.08
C ILE A 231 -29.34 17.85 -23.08
N GLY A 232 -29.09 18.97 -22.39
CA GLY A 232 -27.93 19.18 -21.55
C GLY A 232 -27.91 18.34 -20.26
N ASP A 233 -29.08 17.87 -19.78
CA ASP A 233 -29.26 17.04 -18.61
C ASP A 233 -29.45 15.54 -18.92
N ALA A 234 -29.21 15.13 -20.18
CA ALA A 234 -29.35 13.73 -20.56
C ALA A 234 -28.42 12.80 -19.75
N PRO A 235 -28.94 11.73 -19.13
CA PRO A 235 -28.16 10.81 -18.30
C PRO A 235 -27.34 9.85 -19.18
N ILE A 236 -26.35 10.37 -19.86
CA ILE A 236 -25.49 9.60 -20.78
C ILE A 236 -24.65 8.62 -19.94
N LYS A 237 -24.64 7.36 -20.38
CA LYS A 237 -23.77 6.31 -19.84
C LYS A 237 -22.76 5.88 -20.88
N PHE A 238 -21.53 5.65 -20.47
CA PHE A 238 -20.48 5.10 -21.29
C PHE A 238 -20.25 3.62 -20.96
N SER A 239 -19.91 2.85 -21.99
CA SER A 239 -19.46 1.46 -21.88
C SER A 239 -18.48 1.16 -23.01
N PHE A 240 -17.75 0.06 -22.90
CA PHE A 240 -16.90 -0.42 -23.98
C PHE A 240 -16.99 -1.93 -24.14
N THR A 241 -16.63 -2.37 -25.34
CA THR A 241 -16.26 -3.77 -25.64
C THR A 241 -14.94 -3.74 -26.41
N GLY A 242 -14.14 -4.81 -26.30
CA GLY A 242 -12.85 -4.85 -26.96
C GLY A 242 -12.50 -6.22 -27.50
N LYS A 243 -11.60 -6.23 -28.50
CA LYS A 243 -10.99 -7.42 -29.05
C LYS A 243 -9.49 -7.20 -29.13
N SER A 244 -8.72 -8.00 -28.39
CA SER A 244 -7.25 -7.96 -28.44
C SER A 244 -6.73 -8.32 -29.84
N PHE A 245 -5.63 -7.69 -30.25
CA PHE A 245 -4.88 -8.09 -31.44
C PHE A 245 -4.16 -9.43 -31.22
N ASP A 246 -3.73 -9.71 -29.99
CA ASP A 246 -3.20 -11.01 -29.59
C ASP A 246 -4.35 -11.91 -29.11
N LYS A 247 -4.55 -13.05 -29.80
CA LYS A 247 -5.62 -14.01 -29.48
C LYS A 247 -5.44 -14.71 -28.12
N SER A 248 -4.24 -14.69 -27.55
CA SER A 248 -3.96 -15.24 -26.23
C SER A 248 -4.41 -14.34 -25.09
N ASN A 249 -4.69 -13.06 -25.38
CA ASN A 249 -5.07 -12.06 -24.41
C ASN A 249 -6.54 -11.65 -24.54
N THR A 250 -7.17 -11.33 -23.44
CA THR A 250 -8.50 -10.72 -23.41
C THR A 250 -8.35 -9.20 -23.35
N ALA A 251 -9.07 -8.48 -24.22
CA ALA A 251 -9.10 -7.03 -24.17
C ALA A 251 -9.71 -6.57 -22.83
N SER A 252 -9.01 -5.69 -22.14
CA SER A 252 -9.42 -5.09 -20.87
C SER A 252 -9.13 -3.58 -20.85
N GLY A 253 -9.75 -2.89 -19.93
CA GLY A 253 -9.61 -1.45 -19.77
C GLY A 253 -10.60 -0.91 -18.75
N LEU A 254 -10.66 0.41 -18.64
CA LEU A 254 -11.56 1.12 -17.74
C LEU A 254 -12.22 2.28 -18.50
N ILE A 255 -13.51 2.51 -18.24
CA ILE A 255 -14.22 3.71 -18.72
C ILE A 255 -14.97 4.36 -17.57
N GLU A 256 -14.76 5.65 -17.41
CA GLU A 256 -15.37 6.45 -16.34
C GLU A 256 -16.69 7.10 -16.83
N LYS A 257 -17.48 7.57 -15.86
CA LYS A 257 -18.77 8.21 -16.13
C LYS A 257 -18.64 9.51 -16.93
N ASP A 258 -17.49 10.18 -16.85
CA ASP A 258 -17.16 11.40 -17.58
C ASP A 258 -16.66 11.15 -19.00
N GLY A 259 -16.56 9.87 -19.40
CA GLY A 259 -16.13 9.45 -20.73
C GLY A 259 -14.61 9.30 -20.88
N ARG A 260 -13.82 9.36 -19.80
CA ARG A 260 -12.41 8.96 -19.84
C ARG A 260 -12.32 7.44 -20.00
N PHE A 261 -11.49 7.01 -20.93
CA PHE A 261 -11.23 5.60 -21.24
C PHE A 261 -9.74 5.32 -21.29
N VAL A 262 -9.32 4.17 -20.76
CA VAL A 262 -7.98 3.63 -20.92
C VAL A 262 -8.07 2.15 -21.30
N GLY A 263 -7.27 1.73 -22.30
CA GLY A 263 -7.10 0.32 -22.66
C GLY A 263 -5.86 -0.26 -22.02
N ASP A 264 -5.98 -1.44 -21.39
CA ASP A 264 -4.86 -2.13 -20.78
C ASP A 264 -4.09 -3.01 -21.77
N VAL A 265 -4.78 -3.49 -22.82
CA VAL A 265 -4.28 -4.45 -23.80
C VAL A 265 -4.42 -3.89 -25.20
N ALA A 266 -3.40 -4.09 -26.05
CA ALA A 266 -3.47 -3.69 -27.45
C ALA A 266 -4.61 -4.42 -28.18
N GLY A 267 -5.46 -3.66 -28.86
CA GLY A 267 -6.67 -4.19 -29.49
C GLY A 267 -7.55 -3.12 -30.12
N GLN A 268 -8.64 -3.57 -30.69
CA GLN A 268 -9.70 -2.71 -31.19
C GLN A 268 -10.81 -2.64 -30.16
N TYR A 269 -11.22 -1.42 -29.80
CA TYR A 269 -12.26 -1.15 -28.81
C TYR A 269 -13.42 -0.38 -29.44
N ILE A 270 -14.63 -0.76 -29.06
CA ILE A 270 -15.86 -0.06 -29.41
C ILE A 270 -16.34 0.65 -28.15
N ILE A 271 -16.28 1.97 -28.17
CA ILE A 271 -16.79 2.80 -27.08
C ILE A 271 -18.23 3.18 -27.44
N THR A 272 -19.15 2.95 -26.52
CA THR A 272 -20.58 3.20 -26.69
C THR A 272 -21.06 4.18 -25.64
N SER A 273 -21.76 5.23 -26.09
CA SER A 273 -22.55 6.12 -25.22
C SER A 273 -24.03 5.85 -25.43
N ASN A 274 -24.82 5.82 -24.35
CA ASN A 274 -26.25 5.56 -24.47
C ASN A 274 -27.11 6.34 -23.46
N VAL A 275 -28.35 6.63 -23.87
CA VAL A 275 -29.45 7.11 -23.03
C VAL A 275 -30.66 6.24 -23.32
N GLY A 276 -30.96 5.34 -22.40
CA GLY A 276 -31.97 4.31 -22.63
C GLY A 276 -31.57 3.39 -23.79
N ASN A 277 -32.45 3.29 -24.79
CA ASN A 277 -32.22 2.47 -25.99
C ASN A 277 -31.57 3.26 -27.16
N ILE A 278 -31.28 4.54 -26.99
CA ILE A 278 -30.59 5.36 -28.00
C ILE A 278 -29.10 5.30 -27.71
N SER A 279 -28.30 4.94 -28.72
CA SER A 279 -26.83 4.79 -28.55
C SER A 279 -26.07 5.34 -29.74
N ALA A 280 -24.82 5.71 -29.49
CA ALA A 280 -23.80 5.99 -30.50
C ALA A 280 -22.52 5.25 -30.12
N SER A 281 -21.80 4.74 -31.12
CA SER A 281 -20.57 4.01 -30.92
C SER A 281 -19.43 4.54 -31.77
N LYS A 282 -18.20 4.44 -31.25
CA LYS A 282 -16.98 4.80 -31.97
C LYS A 282 -15.94 3.73 -31.78
N ILE A 283 -15.23 3.37 -32.84
CA ILE A 283 -14.13 2.40 -32.83
C ILE A 283 -12.82 3.16 -32.65
N ILE A 284 -11.97 2.64 -31.77
CA ILE A 284 -10.59 3.10 -31.57
C ILE A 284 -9.63 1.92 -31.58
N ASN A 285 -8.38 2.17 -31.96
CA ASN A 285 -7.29 1.22 -31.87
C ASN A 285 -6.37 1.60 -30.73
N VAL A 286 -6.09 0.64 -29.85
CA VAL A 286 -5.09 0.76 -28.80
C VAL A 286 -3.90 -0.10 -29.20
N ILE A 287 -2.72 0.51 -29.33
CA ILE A 287 -1.48 -0.16 -29.70
C ILE A 287 -0.57 -0.34 -28.46
N ASP A 288 0.43 -1.21 -28.55
CA ASP A 288 1.37 -1.42 -27.45
C ASP A 288 2.16 -0.15 -27.13
N ARG A 289 2.41 0.09 -25.83
CA ARG A 289 3.16 1.27 -25.36
C ARG A 289 4.63 1.26 -25.78
N ASN A 290 5.28 0.10 -25.89
CA ASN A 290 6.65 -0.09 -26.39
C ASN A 290 7.73 0.77 -25.72
N ILE A 291 7.76 0.85 -24.40
CA ILE A 291 8.70 1.67 -23.62
C ILE A 291 9.78 0.84 -22.90
N LYS A 292 9.78 -0.47 -23.08
CA LYS A 292 10.73 -1.36 -22.40
C LYS A 292 12.17 -0.99 -22.73
N ARG A 293 12.99 -0.87 -21.68
CA ARG A 293 14.43 -0.61 -21.77
C ARG A 293 15.18 -1.60 -20.90
N LYS A 294 16.44 -1.79 -21.21
CA LYS A 294 17.31 -2.63 -20.40
C LYS A 294 17.66 -1.89 -19.12
N PHE A 295 17.31 -2.47 -17.99
CA PHE A 295 17.70 -2.05 -16.65
C PHE A 295 18.68 -3.08 -16.11
N LYS A 296 19.87 -2.66 -15.68
CA LYS A 296 20.96 -3.56 -15.30
C LYS A 296 21.51 -3.20 -13.94
N SER A 297 21.72 -4.21 -13.10
CA SER A 297 22.61 -4.10 -11.94
C SER A 297 24.03 -3.87 -12.44
N ILE A 298 24.74 -2.92 -11.84
CA ILE A 298 26.11 -2.53 -12.20
C ILE A 298 27.09 -2.64 -11.04
N GLY A 299 26.61 -2.57 -9.80
CA GLY A 299 27.41 -2.70 -8.58
C GLY A 299 26.66 -3.41 -7.47
N VAL A 300 27.38 -4.12 -6.61
CA VAL A 300 26.84 -4.82 -5.43
C VAL A 300 27.77 -4.56 -4.25
N GLY A 301 27.19 -4.09 -3.14
CA GLY A 301 27.79 -3.98 -1.82
C GLY A 301 27.21 -5.06 -0.91
N THR A 302 27.92 -6.17 -0.74
CA THR A 302 27.39 -7.36 -0.08
C THR A 302 27.40 -7.24 1.44
N VAL A 303 26.27 -7.62 2.07
CA VAL A 303 26.17 -8.03 3.48
C VAL A 303 25.78 -9.50 3.49
N ASN A 304 26.63 -10.35 4.09
CA ASN A 304 26.53 -11.81 4.00
C ASN A 304 26.39 -12.51 5.35
N ASP A 305 26.25 -11.77 6.45
CA ASP A 305 26.17 -12.29 7.81
C ASP A 305 24.88 -11.91 8.53
N LYS A 306 24.08 -11.01 7.96
CA LYS A 306 22.82 -10.54 8.55
C LYS A 306 21.91 -9.89 7.50
N HIS A 307 20.65 -9.64 7.85
CA HIS A 307 19.71 -8.91 7.00
C HIS A 307 20.03 -7.43 6.98
N THR A 308 19.92 -6.82 5.80
CA THR A 308 19.97 -5.37 5.60
C THR A 308 18.58 -4.78 5.73
N SER A 309 18.46 -3.53 6.15
CA SER A 309 17.22 -2.77 6.19
C SER A 309 17.22 -1.63 5.17
N ASP A 310 16.74 -0.45 5.56
CA ASP A 310 16.74 0.71 4.69
C ASP A 310 18.15 1.29 4.49
N PHE A 311 18.27 2.18 3.51
CA PHE A 311 19.52 2.82 3.14
C PHE A 311 19.28 4.27 2.69
N TRP A 312 20.37 5.06 2.68
CA TRP A 312 20.33 6.43 2.16
C TRP A 312 21.62 6.74 1.42
N VAL A 313 21.51 7.29 0.20
CA VAL A 313 22.65 7.75 -0.60
C VAL A 313 22.75 9.25 -0.51
N PHE A 314 23.96 9.79 -0.29
CA PHE A 314 24.20 11.20 -0.07
C PHE A 314 25.55 11.66 -0.64
N GLU A 315 25.69 12.97 -0.86
CA GLU A 315 26.98 13.60 -1.17
C GLU A 315 27.67 13.98 0.14
N GLY A 316 28.91 13.54 0.31
CA GLY A 316 29.75 13.93 1.45
C GLY A 316 30.29 15.36 1.30
N VAL A 317 30.78 15.92 2.40
CA VAL A 317 31.37 17.28 2.43
C VAL A 317 32.59 17.42 1.53
N ASP A 318 33.20 16.32 1.13
CA ASP A 318 34.33 16.25 0.19
C ASP A 318 33.89 16.13 -1.30
N GLY A 319 32.57 16.14 -1.57
CA GLY A 319 31.99 16.04 -2.90
C GLY A 319 32.01 14.64 -3.50
N ARG A 320 32.34 13.63 -2.70
CA ARG A 320 32.21 12.22 -3.09
C ARG A 320 30.84 11.67 -2.69
N ASP A 321 30.48 10.53 -3.26
CA ASP A 321 29.18 9.92 -3.03
C ASP A 321 29.30 8.74 -2.07
N TYR A 322 28.42 8.73 -1.06
CA TYR A 322 28.39 7.73 0.00
C TYR A 322 26.98 7.16 0.19
N ALA A 323 26.92 6.03 0.87
CA ALA A 323 25.66 5.47 1.34
C ALA A 323 25.80 4.98 2.77
N VAL A 324 24.68 4.98 3.47
CA VAL A 324 24.51 4.35 4.78
C VAL A 324 23.43 3.29 4.67
N SER A 325 23.58 2.13 5.35
CA SER A 325 22.54 1.09 5.41
C SER A 325 22.44 0.52 6.82
N GLY A 326 21.19 0.29 7.27
CA GLY A 326 20.92 -0.36 8.54
C GLY A 326 20.88 -1.89 8.43
N THR A 327 20.56 -2.54 9.55
CA THR A 327 20.41 -4.01 9.65
C THR A 327 19.13 -4.39 10.39
N TRP A 328 18.49 -5.48 9.98
CA TRP A 328 17.22 -5.93 10.51
C TRP A 328 17.35 -7.27 11.26
N GLY A 329 16.72 -7.35 12.43
CA GLY A 329 16.71 -8.59 13.24
C GLY A 329 18.11 -9.13 13.54
N ALA A 330 19.09 -8.25 13.76
CA ALA A 330 20.51 -8.54 13.88
C ALA A 330 21.10 -8.01 15.20
N ASP A 331 22.17 -7.23 15.13
CA ASP A 331 22.99 -6.79 16.26
C ASP A 331 23.16 -5.26 16.36
N GLY A 332 22.33 -4.49 15.64
CA GLY A 332 22.39 -3.03 15.66
C GLY A 332 23.53 -2.43 14.84
N THR A 333 24.12 -3.18 13.90
CA THR A 333 25.19 -2.68 13.03
C THR A 333 24.59 -1.81 11.93
N THR A 334 25.24 -0.68 11.66
CA THR A 334 25.01 0.22 10.53
C THR A 334 26.28 0.30 9.71
N TYR A 335 26.19 0.16 8.39
CA TYR A 335 27.33 0.19 7.49
C TYR A 335 27.38 1.47 6.68
N PHE A 336 28.61 1.99 6.46
CA PHE A 336 28.90 3.11 5.59
C PHE A 336 29.66 2.64 4.36
N TRP A 337 29.33 3.22 3.20
CA TRP A 337 29.81 2.78 1.91
C TRP A 337 30.30 3.96 1.09
N ASP A 338 31.43 3.80 0.40
CA ASP A 338 31.82 4.66 -0.71
C ASP A 338 31.15 4.14 -1.99
N VAL A 339 30.28 4.96 -2.56
CA VAL A 339 29.53 4.67 -3.77
C VAL A 339 29.85 5.64 -4.91
N THR A 340 30.93 6.40 -4.78
CA THR A 340 31.44 7.35 -5.79
C THR A 340 31.60 6.70 -7.16
N ASN A 341 32.02 5.43 -7.18
CA ASN A 341 31.92 4.59 -8.37
C ASN A 341 30.73 3.63 -8.23
N PRO A 342 29.59 3.89 -8.89
CA PRO A 342 28.41 3.04 -8.75
C PRO A 342 28.62 1.58 -9.17
N SER A 343 29.69 1.28 -9.93
CA SER A 343 30.01 -0.10 -10.32
C SER A 343 30.90 -0.83 -9.30
N ASN A 344 31.32 -0.16 -8.22
CA ASN A 344 32.20 -0.72 -7.21
C ASN A 344 31.86 -0.13 -5.84
N LEU A 345 30.88 -0.69 -5.15
CA LEU A 345 30.43 -0.25 -3.85
C LEU A 345 31.37 -0.81 -2.78
N ILE A 346 32.01 0.07 -2.01
CA ILE A 346 33.04 -0.30 -1.03
C ILE A 346 32.53 0.00 0.38
N LYS A 347 32.45 -1.04 1.22
CA LYS A 347 32.19 -0.84 2.66
C LYS A 347 33.41 -0.18 3.28
N ILE A 348 33.25 0.97 3.91
CA ILE A 348 34.35 1.81 4.40
C ILE A 348 34.38 1.91 5.91
N ASP A 349 33.23 1.87 6.59
CA ASP A 349 33.14 1.92 8.04
C ASP A 349 31.84 1.27 8.56
N SER A 350 31.71 1.14 9.88
CA SER A 350 30.50 0.65 10.52
C SER A 350 30.41 1.13 11.98
N VAL A 351 29.18 1.33 12.43
CA VAL A 351 28.85 1.60 13.84
C VAL A 351 27.92 0.51 14.34
N GLN A 352 28.20 0.00 15.55
CA GLN A 352 27.32 -0.94 16.23
C GLN A 352 26.73 -0.28 17.48
N VAL A 353 25.41 -0.39 17.63
CA VAL A 353 24.66 0.16 18.77
C VAL A 353 23.85 -0.93 19.45
N ASP A 354 23.44 -0.72 20.72
CA ASP A 354 22.54 -1.63 21.41
C ASP A 354 21.14 -1.58 20.78
N ALA A 355 20.93 -2.42 19.79
CA ALA A 355 19.65 -2.57 19.06
C ALA A 355 19.57 -3.97 18.43
N ARG A 356 18.36 -4.52 18.36
CA ARG A 356 18.06 -5.68 17.51
C ARG A 356 17.94 -5.28 16.03
N THR A 357 17.44 -4.08 15.78
CA THR A 357 17.17 -3.57 14.43
C THR A 357 17.51 -2.09 14.37
N VAL A 358 18.28 -1.72 13.36
CA VAL A 358 18.37 -0.36 12.84
C VAL A 358 17.56 -0.36 11.55
N ASN A 359 16.27 -0.04 11.65
CA ASN A 359 15.34 -0.19 10.52
C ASN A 359 15.56 0.88 9.48
N ASP A 360 15.71 2.14 9.90
CA ASP A 360 15.80 3.30 9.03
C ASP A 360 17.02 4.17 9.35
N VAL A 361 17.56 4.76 8.29
CA VAL A 361 18.75 5.60 8.31
C VAL A 361 18.56 6.80 7.37
N LYS A 362 18.89 8.00 7.83
CA LYS A 362 18.82 9.23 7.01
C LYS A 362 20.04 10.10 7.24
N VAL A 363 20.42 10.84 6.22
CA VAL A 363 21.53 11.80 6.30
C VAL A 363 21.01 13.20 5.98
N SER A 364 21.51 14.22 6.69
CA SER A 364 21.18 15.62 6.45
C SER A 364 21.61 16.04 5.05
N GLU A 365 20.93 17.03 4.47
CA GLU A 365 21.20 17.52 3.10
C GLU A 365 22.64 18.03 2.92
N ASP A 366 23.25 18.55 3.98
CA ASP A 366 24.64 19.04 3.95
C ASP A 366 25.70 17.93 4.12
N GLY A 367 25.27 16.66 4.22
CA GLY A 367 26.14 15.49 4.28
C GLY A 367 26.95 15.36 5.57
N LYS A 368 26.54 16.00 6.68
CA LYS A 368 27.31 16.01 7.93
C LYS A 368 26.76 15.11 9.03
N ILE A 369 25.44 14.98 9.13
CA ILE A 369 24.75 14.28 10.21
C ILE A 369 24.01 13.09 9.65
N CYS A 370 24.27 11.91 10.18
CA CYS A 370 23.44 10.72 9.98
C CYS A 370 22.64 10.46 11.25
N VAL A 371 21.35 10.12 11.07
CA VAL A 371 20.48 9.63 12.15
C VAL A 371 20.04 8.23 11.82
N ILE A 372 20.15 7.34 12.80
CA ILE A 372 19.71 5.96 12.71
C ILE A 372 18.64 5.68 13.76
N SER A 373 17.65 4.88 13.36
CA SER A 373 16.59 4.41 14.25
C SER A 373 17.08 3.24 15.10
N ARG A 374 16.43 2.98 16.24
CA ARG A 374 16.80 1.90 17.15
C ARG A 374 15.58 1.19 17.72
N GLU A 375 15.53 -0.13 17.49
CA GLU A 375 14.51 -1.02 18.03
C GLU A 375 15.13 -2.20 18.77
N GLY A 376 14.44 -2.63 19.83
CA GLY A 376 14.80 -3.84 20.57
C GLY A 376 16.13 -3.74 21.30
N ALA A 377 16.47 -2.56 21.81
CA ALA A 377 17.64 -2.35 22.68
C ALA A 377 17.54 -3.20 23.95
N SER A 378 18.67 -3.81 24.36
CA SER A 378 18.73 -4.69 25.52
C SER A 378 18.35 -3.98 26.83
N ASN A 379 18.71 -2.68 26.92
CA ASN A 379 18.40 -1.79 28.03
C ASN A 379 16.98 -1.17 27.96
N ARG A 380 16.19 -1.49 26.91
CA ARG A 380 14.84 -0.98 26.67
C ARG A 380 14.74 0.55 26.46
N LYS A 381 15.84 1.22 26.18
CA LYS A 381 15.82 2.68 25.96
C LYS A 381 15.59 3.06 24.51
N ASN A 382 15.85 2.19 23.56
CA ASN A 382 15.63 2.47 22.13
C ASN A 382 16.01 3.91 21.71
N GLY A 383 15.23 4.58 20.88
CA GLY A 383 15.45 5.96 20.48
C GLY A 383 16.19 6.10 19.16
N ILE A 384 16.94 7.19 19.02
CA ILE A 384 17.76 7.49 17.83
C ILE A 384 19.20 7.70 18.23
N ILE A 385 20.11 7.45 17.28
CA ILE A 385 21.53 7.76 17.42
C ILE A 385 21.88 8.81 16.36
N ILE A 386 22.60 9.83 16.76
CA ILE A 386 23.10 10.92 15.92
C ILE A 386 24.59 10.70 15.70
N ILE A 387 25.02 10.67 14.44
CA ILE A 387 26.36 10.29 14.01
C ILE A 387 26.95 11.41 13.15
N ASP A 388 28.22 11.77 13.42
CA ASP A 388 29.02 12.61 12.55
C ASP A 388 29.52 11.80 11.36
N VAL A 389 29.14 12.21 10.15
CA VAL A 389 29.54 11.60 8.89
C VAL A 389 30.33 12.56 8.00
N THR A 390 30.91 13.62 8.59
CA THR A 390 31.81 14.55 7.84
C THR A 390 33.02 13.84 7.26
N ASN A 391 33.47 12.75 7.92
CA ASN A 391 34.43 11.81 7.38
C ASN A 391 33.80 10.39 7.35
N PRO A 392 33.20 9.94 6.25
CA PRO A 392 32.55 8.63 6.19
C PRO A 392 33.47 7.40 6.36
N TYR A 393 34.80 7.62 6.33
CA TYR A 393 35.81 6.59 6.62
C TYR A 393 36.15 6.46 8.12
N ASP A 394 35.64 7.36 8.96
CA ASP A 394 35.89 7.39 10.41
C ASP A 394 34.72 8.10 11.08
N VAL A 395 33.57 7.42 11.12
CA VAL A 395 32.32 7.98 11.63
C VAL A 395 32.27 7.92 13.16
N ASN A 396 31.64 8.93 13.76
CA ASN A 396 31.62 9.02 15.22
C ASN A 396 30.21 9.30 15.76
N ILE A 397 29.79 8.57 16.78
CA ILE A 397 28.55 8.86 17.50
C ILE A 397 28.69 10.20 18.22
N ILE A 398 27.80 11.15 17.92
CA ILE A 398 27.73 12.44 18.59
C ILE A 398 26.90 12.33 19.87
N SER A 399 25.71 11.74 19.78
CA SER A 399 24.77 11.67 20.87
C SER A 399 23.71 10.57 20.66
N GLU A 400 22.99 10.27 21.73
CA GLU A 400 21.83 9.40 21.77
C GLU A 400 20.63 10.20 22.30
N TYR A 401 19.47 10.05 21.69
CA TYR A 401 18.23 10.64 22.17
C TYR A 401 17.16 9.55 22.38
N THR A 402 16.69 9.41 23.65
CA THR A 402 15.77 8.34 24.07
C THR A 402 14.48 8.84 24.72
N GLN A 403 14.42 10.14 25.06
CA GLN A 403 13.24 10.71 25.74
C GLN A 403 11.99 10.53 24.86
N ASN A 404 10.93 9.97 25.42
CA ASN A 404 9.67 9.65 24.74
C ASN A 404 9.76 8.67 23.56
N LEU A 405 10.95 8.06 23.31
CA LEU A 405 11.20 7.12 22.21
C LEU A 405 11.47 5.69 22.67
N THR A 406 11.28 5.39 23.96
CA THR A 406 11.64 4.09 24.56
C THR A 406 10.80 2.91 24.06
N GLY A 407 9.65 3.17 23.43
CA GLY A 407 8.82 2.13 22.81
C GLY A 407 9.42 1.53 21.53
N GLY A 408 10.46 2.15 20.99
CA GLY A 408 11.11 1.80 19.72
C GLY A 408 10.87 2.85 18.65
N VAL A 409 11.89 3.09 17.83
CA VAL A 409 11.84 3.98 16.68
C VAL A 409 12.02 3.14 15.44
N HIS A 410 10.95 2.99 14.65
CA HIS A 410 10.96 2.23 13.43
C HIS A 410 11.52 3.04 12.28
N ASN A 411 10.96 4.20 12.00
CA ASN A 411 11.39 5.11 10.94
C ASN A 411 11.77 6.48 11.48
N VAL A 412 12.65 7.17 10.74
CA VAL A 412 13.11 8.53 10.99
C VAL A 412 13.14 9.30 9.69
N PHE A 413 12.94 10.62 9.75
CA PHE A 413 13.20 11.52 8.63
C PHE A 413 13.94 12.75 9.12
N ILE A 414 14.92 13.22 8.34
CA ILE A 414 15.61 14.48 8.60
C ILE A 414 15.10 15.51 7.59
N TYR A 415 14.56 16.59 8.10
CA TYR A 415 14.18 17.74 7.27
C TYR A 415 14.70 19.00 7.91
N GLU A 416 15.53 19.75 7.18
CA GLU A 416 16.33 20.86 7.74
C GLU A 416 17.11 20.40 8.99
N ASN A 417 17.00 21.11 10.09
CA ASN A 417 17.66 20.77 11.36
C ASN A 417 16.73 20.02 12.34
N HIS A 418 15.78 19.23 11.81
CA HIS A 418 14.81 18.50 12.60
C HIS A 418 14.80 17.03 12.24
N VAL A 419 14.74 16.17 13.26
CA VAL A 419 14.49 14.74 13.11
C VAL A 419 13.05 14.44 13.50
N TYR A 420 12.30 13.83 12.60
CA TYR A 420 10.98 13.31 12.84
C TYR A 420 11.14 11.82 13.15
N ALA A 421 11.02 11.48 14.43
CA ALA A 421 11.29 10.13 14.94
C ALA A 421 10.00 9.43 15.35
N LEU A 422 9.68 8.33 14.69
CA LEU A 422 8.50 7.54 14.96
C LEU A 422 8.62 6.87 16.33
N SER A 423 7.62 7.03 17.19
CA SER A 423 7.59 6.43 18.53
C SER A 423 6.49 5.39 18.66
N ASN A 424 6.91 4.16 18.90
CA ASN A 424 6.03 3.00 19.17
C ASN A 424 4.95 2.76 18.09
N GLY A 425 5.17 3.23 16.86
CA GLY A 425 4.20 3.12 15.76
C GLY A 425 2.89 3.88 15.98
N GLU A 426 2.84 4.90 16.87
CA GLU A 426 1.62 5.63 17.20
C GLU A 426 1.69 7.12 16.88
N LYS A 427 2.88 7.69 16.90
CA LYS A 427 3.15 9.11 16.71
C LYS A 427 4.58 9.32 16.27
N TYR A 428 4.90 10.52 15.79
CA TYR A 428 6.30 10.93 15.71
C TYR A 428 6.55 12.18 16.53
N TYR A 429 7.75 12.23 17.12
CA TYR A 429 8.28 13.40 17.81
C TYR A 429 9.19 14.17 16.88
N VAL A 430 9.17 15.49 17.00
CA VAL A 430 10.05 16.39 16.26
C VAL A 430 11.16 16.84 17.18
N ILE A 431 12.41 16.51 16.80
CA ILE A 431 13.59 16.72 17.61
C ILE A 431 14.49 17.70 16.85
N ASN A 432 14.72 18.87 17.44
CA ASN A 432 15.66 19.86 16.92
C ASN A 432 17.09 19.38 17.18
N ILE A 433 17.92 19.43 16.13
CA ILE A 433 19.34 19.03 16.10
C ILE A 433 20.28 20.15 15.68
N ASP A 434 19.92 21.44 15.86
CA ASP A 434 20.84 22.57 15.66
C ASP A 434 22.14 22.41 16.46
N ASP A 435 22.02 21.85 17.66
CA ASP A 435 23.15 21.33 18.43
C ASP A 435 22.99 19.80 18.53
N PRO A 436 23.65 19.02 17.66
CA PRO A 436 23.51 17.59 17.61
C PRO A 436 24.07 16.88 18.85
N LYS A 437 24.83 17.57 19.73
CA LYS A 437 25.27 17.06 21.03
C LYS A 437 24.19 17.18 22.10
N ASN A 438 23.25 18.08 21.93
CA ASN A 438 22.16 18.35 22.87
C ASN A 438 20.81 18.43 22.14
N PRO A 439 20.35 17.34 21.49
CA PRO A 439 19.08 17.32 20.76
C PRO A 439 17.90 17.58 21.69
N LYS A 440 16.87 18.27 21.19
CA LYS A 440 15.69 18.69 22.00
C LYS A 440 14.40 18.40 21.27
N GLU A 441 13.47 17.75 21.95
CA GLU A 441 12.09 17.65 21.49
C GLU A 441 11.44 19.04 21.47
N ILE A 442 10.79 19.37 20.36
CA ILE A 442 10.10 20.64 20.17
C ILE A 442 8.65 20.50 19.78
N GLY A 443 8.23 19.31 19.28
CA GLY A 443 6.89 19.06 18.82
C GLY A 443 6.58 17.58 18.68
N LYS A 444 5.32 17.28 18.39
CA LYS A 444 4.87 15.93 18.05
C LYS A 444 3.66 15.98 17.11
N PHE A 445 3.43 14.89 16.40
CA PHE A 445 2.20 14.63 15.66
C PHE A 445 1.61 13.29 16.04
N GLU A 446 0.29 13.26 16.22
CA GLU A 446 -0.52 12.06 16.46
C GLU A 446 -1.92 12.26 15.89
N LEU A 447 -2.60 11.18 15.49
CA LEU A 447 -3.93 11.28 14.87
C LEU A 447 -5.05 11.59 15.88
N GLY A 448 -4.81 11.37 17.18
CA GLY A 448 -5.80 11.58 18.23
C GLY A 448 -7.00 10.64 18.15
N LYS A 449 -6.82 9.44 17.58
CA LYS A 449 -7.88 8.44 17.40
C LYS A 449 -7.55 7.17 18.18
N PRO A 450 -8.55 6.46 18.74
CA PRO A 450 -8.33 5.13 19.31
C PRO A 450 -7.72 4.18 18.29
N GLY A 451 -6.73 3.37 18.70
CA GLY A 451 -6.06 2.42 17.82
C GLY A 451 -5.24 3.05 16.70
N GLN A 452 -4.93 4.35 16.81
CA GLN A 452 -4.09 5.05 15.83
C GLN A 452 -2.76 4.33 15.61
N SER A 453 -2.27 4.42 14.38
CA SER A 453 -0.95 3.93 14.02
C SER A 453 -0.31 4.84 13.00
N ILE A 454 0.98 5.13 13.18
CA ILE A 454 1.82 5.83 12.21
C ILE A 454 3.02 4.94 11.94
N HIS A 455 3.30 4.69 10.67
CA HIS A 455 4.37 3.78 10.26
C HIS A 455 5.57 4.49 9.70
N ASP A 456 5.35 5.50 8.84
CA ASP A 456 6.41 6.22 8.16
C ASP A 456 6.04 7.70 7.94
N VAL A 457 7.04 8.52 7.65
CA VAL A 457 6.88 9.92 7.29
C VAL A 457 7.92 10.33 6.24
N TRP A 458 7.45 10.87 5.12
CA TRP A 458 8.26 11.55 4.14
C TRP A 458 8.03 13.06 4.24
N ILE A 459 9.07 13.89 4.12
CA ILE A 459 8.90 15.35 4.21
C ILE A 459 9.51 16.01 3.00
N GLU A 460 8.74 16.89 2.37
CA GLU A 460 9.14 17.70 1.22
C GLU A 460 8.43 19.05 1.26
N ASP A 461 9.13 20.14 1.00
CA ASP A 461 8.59 21.51 0.98
C ASP A 461 7.80 21.89 2.25
N GLY A 462 8.22 21.43 3.43
CA GLY A 462 7.54 21.71 4.71
C GLY A 462 6.20 20.98 4.90
N ILE A 463 5.92 19.97 4.09
CA ILE A 463 4.77 19.07 4.24
C ILE A 463 5.26 17.68 4.61
N ALA A 464 4.76 17.13 5.71
CA ALA A 464 4.98 15.75 6.09
C ALA A 464 3.84 14.87 5.56
N TYR A 465 4.20 13.86 4.79
CA TYR A 465 3.33 12.83 4.23
C TYR A 465 3.38 11.63 5.17
N SER A 466 2.42 11.59 6.09
CA SER A 466 2.38 10.59 7.16
C SER A 466 1.65 9.33 6.72
N SER A 467 2.32 8.20 6.78
CA SER A 467 1.79 6.87 6.41
C SER A 467 1.28 6.16 7.65
N ASN A 468 -0.01 5.78 7.68
CA ASN A 468 -0.66 5.47 8.94
C ASN A 468 -1.43 4.14 8.90
N TRP A 469 -0.89 3.11 8.26
CA TRP A 469 -1.53 1.80 8.16
C TRP A 469 -3.03 1.91 7.81
N ARG A 470 -3.91 1.53 8.73
CA ARG A 470 -5.37 1.54 8.56
C ARG A 470 -6.00 2.94 8.47
N ASN A 471 -5.25 3.95 8.87
CA ASN A 471 -5.73 5.33 8.84
C ASN A 471 -5.36 6.07 7.54
N GLY A 472 -4.68 5.41 6.60
CA GLY A 472 -4.30 5.98 5.30
C GLY A 472 -3.24 7.07 5.41
N VAL A 473 -3.23 8.02 4.48
CA VAL A 473 -2.28 9.13 4.45
C VAL A 473 -2.86 10.38 5.11
N TYR A 474 -1.99 11.11 5.82
CA TYR A 474 -2.25 12.47 6.29
C TYR A 474 -1.18 13.40 5.73
N LEU A 475 -1.59 14.53 5.16
CA LEU A 475 -0.73 15.64 4.77
C LEU A 475 -0.70 16.62 5.94
N VAL A 476 0.50 16.84 6.48
CA VAL A 476 0.70 17.59 7.72
C VAL A 476 1.63 18.76 7.44
N ASP A 477 1.17 19.97 7.69
CA ASP A 477 1.99 21.17 7.61
C ASP A 477 2.99 21.20 8.78
N VAL A 478 4.27 21.16 8.45
CA VAL A 478 5.40 21.22 9.39
C VAL A 478 6.31 22.43 9.11
N GLY A 479 5.84 23.40 8.31
CA GLY A 479 6.58 24.61 7.96
C GLY A 479 6.26 25.16 6.57
N ASN A 480 5.36 24.50 5.80
CA ASN A 480 4.89 24.99 4.51
C ASN A 480 4.03 26.25 4.63
N GLY A 481 3.28 26.39 5.73
CA GLY A 481 2.39 27.51 6.02
C GLY A 481 0.96 27.39 5.52
N ILE A 482 0.60 26.27 4.84
CA ILE A 482 -0.75 26.06 4.30
C ILE A 482 -1.82 25.96 5.39
N ALA A 483 -1.46 25.40 6.55
CA ALA A 483 -2.34 25.26 7.71
C ALA A 483 -1.80 25.96 8.97
N ASN A 484 -0.84 26.88 8.81
CA ASN A 484 -0.12 27.53 9.90
C ASN A 484 0.61 26.55 10.83
N GLY A 485 1.04 25.41 10.28
CA GLY A 485 1.85 24.41 10.95
C GLY A 485 3.32 24.84 11.08
N SER A 486 4.05 24.16 11.94
CA SER A 486 5.48 24.33 12.16
C SER A 486 6.08 23.06 12.72
N PRO A 487 7.41 22.89 12.75
CA PRO A 487 8.05 21.74 13.41
C PRO A 487 7.65 21.57 14.88
N SER A 488 7.40 22.69 15.59
CA SER A 488 6.93 22.66 17.00
C SER A 488 5.42 22.46 17.16
N ASN A 489 4.65 22.61 16.09
CA ASN A 489 3.21 22.45 16.07
C ASN A 489 2.74 21.91 14.72
N PRO A 490 2.97 20.64 14.41
CA PRO A 490 2.51 20.02 13.16
C PRO A 490 0.98 20.04 13.04
N VAL A 491 0.43 20.43 11.89
CA VAL A 491 -1.02 20.56 11.66
C VAL A 491 -1.44 19.78 10.42
N ALA A 492 -2.29 18.76 10.59
CA ALA A 492 -2.89 18.03 9.48
C ALA A 492 -3.92 18.88 8.73
N PHE A 493 -3.90 18.87 7.38
CA PHE A 493 -4.81 19.68 6.56
C PHE A 493 -5.54 18.89 5.47
N ALA A 494 -5.04 17.71 5.09
CA ALA A 494 -5.71 16.83 4.16
C ALA A 494 -5.43 15.37 4.52
N ASN A 495 -6.32 14.46 4.12
CA ASN A 495 -6.11 13.02 4.31
C ASN A 495 -6.87 12.22 3.27
N TYR A 496 -6.41 11.00 3.03
CA TYR A 496 -7.11 9.99 2.24
C TYR A 496 -6.96 8.63 2.90
N ASN A 497 -8.06 7.88 3.00
CA ASN A 497 -8.07 6.53 3.53
C ASN A 497 -8.70 5.56 2.53
N TYR A 498 -8.23 4.32 2.53
CA TYR A 498 -8.66 3.27 1.61
C TYR A 498 -8.68 1.89 2.31
N ALA A 499 -9.32 0.92 1.67
CA ALA A 499 -9.75 -0.32 2.33
C ALA A 499 -8.64 -1.32 2.67
N SER A 500 -7.42 -1.22 2.12
CA SER A 500 -6.37 -2.23 2.35
C SER A 500 -5.94 -2.32 3.82
N GLY A 501 -5.89 -1.18 4.49
CA GLY A 501 -5.44 -1.09 5.88
C GLY A 501 -3.96 -1.41 6.08
N ALA A 502 -3.15 -1.32 5.03
CA ALA A 502 -1.74 -1.72 4.99
C ALA A 502 -0.82 -0.61 4.47
N HIS A 503 -1.24 0.64 4.60
CA HIS A 503 -0.51 1.80 4.11
C HIS A 503 0.83 1.98 4.84
N HIS A 504 1.91 1.70 4.12
CA HIS A 504 3.27 1.62 4.64
C HIS A 504 4.07 2.89 4.35
N ALA A 505 4.14 3.33 3.10
CA ALA A 505 4.96 4.44 2.67
C ALA A 505 4.18 5.43 1.79
N THR A 506 4.58 6.70 1.78
CA THR A 506 3.99 7.76 0.94
C THR A 506 5.10 8.55 0.28
N PHE A 507 4.91 8.90 -1.01
CA PHE A 507 5.79 9.80 -1.74
C PHE A 507 4.96 10.84 -2.50
N PRO A 508 5.24 12.16 -2.39
CA PRO A 508 4.59 13.19 -3.19
C PRO A 508 5.05 13.12 -4.65
N TYR A 509 4.13 13.33 -5.57
CA TYR A 509 4.44 13.32 -6.99
C TYR A 509 3.69 14.43 -7.73
N LYS A 510 4.43 15.42 -8.22
CA LYS A 510 3.90 16.42 -9.14
C LYS A 510 4.26 16.03 -10.57
N SER A 511 3.24 15.62 -11.35
CA SER A 511 3.44 15.20 -12.74
C SER A 511 3.98 16.33 -13.59
N LYS A 512 5.10 16.10 -14.26
CA LYS A 512 5.70 17.04 -15.24
C LYS A 512 4.85 17.14 -16.51
N SER A 513 4.21 16.05 -16.90
CA SER A 513 3.42 15.98 -18.13
C SER A 513 2.02 16.57 -18.01
N THR A 514 1.40 16.53 -16.83
CA THR A 514 0.01 16.98 -16.62
C THR A 514 -0.11 18.15 -15.64
N GLY A 515 0.87 18.38 -14.80
CA GLY A 515 0.84 19.37 -13.71
C GLY A 515 -0.03 18.96 -12.51
N LYS A 516 -0.66 17.79 -12.54
CA LYS A 516 -1.45 17.26 -11.42
C LYS A 516 -0.56 16.89 -10.24
N PHE A 517 -1.13 17.03 -9.05
CA PHE A 517 -0.46 16.61 -7.82
C PHE A 517 -1.06 15.31 -7.30
N TYR A 518 -0.19 14.31 -7.13
CA TYR A 518 -0.55 13.01 -6.59
C TYR A 518 0.22 12.75 -5.30
N THR A 519 -0.37 11.93 -4.43
CA THR A 519 0.39 11.14 -3.47
C THR A 519 0.38 9.69 -3.93
N VAL A 520 1.55 9.08 -3.94
CA VAL A 520 1.71 7.65 -4.21
C VAL A 520 1.77 6.95 -2.86
N LEU A 521 0.90 5.98 -2.65
CA LEU A 521 0.73 5.27 -1.38
C LEU A 521 1.09 3.80 -1.60
N GLY A 522 2.05 3.29 -0.84
CA GLY A 522 2.48 1.90 -0.92
C GLY A 522 1.90 1.06 0.20
N ASP A 523 1.37 -0.11 -0.13
CA ASP A 523 0.95 -1.11 0.84
C ASP A 523 2.07 -2.10 1.15
N GLU A 524 2.18 -2.50 2.42
CA GLU A 524 3.04 -3.59 2.86
C GLU A 524 2.22 -4.69 3.53
N ILE A 525 2.24 -5.89 2.94
CA ILE A 525 1.47 -7.03 3.45
C ILE A 525 2.31 -8.30 3.42
N PHE A 526 2.40 -8.97 4.56
CA PHE A 526 2.94 -10.32 4.70
C PHE A 526 1.80 -11.27 5.13
N PRO A 527 1.07 -11.90 4.20
CA PRO A 527 -0.09 -12.71 4.52
C PRO A 527 0.17 -13.84 5.52
N ASN A 528 1.38 -14.41 5.47
CA ASN A 528 1.83 -15.50 6.34
C ASN A 528 2.77 -15.04 7.47
N GLY A 529 2.96 -13.72 7.66
CA GLY A 529 3.99 -13.16 8.52
C GLY A 529 5.39 -13.23 7.87
N ILE A 530 6.40 -12.71 8.58
CA ILE A 530 7.80 -12.69 8.14
C ILE A 530 8.52 -13.93 8.66
N ASP A 531 9.10 -14.71 7.74
CA ASP A 531 10.04 -15.80 8.06
C ASP A 531 11.48 -15.30 7.82
N VAL A 532 12.24 -15.14 8.89
CA VAL A 532 13.63 -14.64 8.82
C VAL A 532 14.62 -15.65 8.20
N LYS A 533 14.24 -16.91 8.02
CA LYS A 533 15.10 -17.98 7.49
C LYS A 533 14.56 -18.61 6.21
N GLY A 534 13.33 -18.34 5.85
CA GLY A 534 12.64 -18.93 4.70
C GLY A 534 12.27 -17.92 3.62
N GLN A 535 11.45 -18.40 2.69
CA GLN A 535 10.88 -17.54 1.66
C GLN A 535 9.65 -16.82 2.18
N ASN A 536 9.62 -15.50 2.04
CA ASN A 536 8.47 -14.69 2.40
C ASN A 536 7.48 -14.60 1.22
N VAL A 537 6.19 -14.67 1.55
CA VAL A 537 5.11 -14.30 0.63
C VAL A 537 4.78 -12.85 0.92
N THR A 538 4.88 -12.01 -0.09
CA THR A 538 4.58 -10.58 0.00
C THR A 538 3.37 -10.24 -0.84
N ALA A 539 2.65 -9.20 -0.45
CA ALA A 539 1.50 -8.65 -1.16
C ALA A 539 1.43 -7.14 -0.91
N GLY A 540 0.52 -6.46 -1.59
CA GLY A 540 0.38 -5.03 -1.54
C GLY A 540 0.82 -4.40 -2.86
N PHE A 541 0.34 -3.19 -3.13
CA PHE A 541 0.62 -2.48 -4.36
C PHE A 541 0.62 -0.97 -4.14
N LEU A 542 0.95 -0.21 -5.18
CA LEU A 542 0.94 1.26 -5.12
C LEU A 542 -0.41 1.80 -5.58
N HIS A 543 -0.95 2.73 -4.80
CA HIS A 543 -2.12 3.54 -5.11
C HIS A 543 -1.69 4.94 -5.52
N PHE A 544 -2.28 5.48 -6.58
CA PHE A 544 -2.05 6.84 -7.05
C PHE A 544 -3.29 7.67 -6.76
N VAL A 545 -3.19 8.52 -5.75
CA VAL A 545 -4.29 9.38 -5.30
C VAL A 545 -4.06 10.80 -5.83
N ASP A 546 -4.99 11.29 -6.63
CA ASP A 546 -5.00 12.67 -7.14
C ASP A 546 -5.43 13.62 -6.02
N PHE A 547 -4.50 14.43 -5.53
CA PHE A 547 -4.69 15.48 -4.52
C PHE A 547 -4.68 16.88 -5.13
N THR A 548 -4.87 17.01 -6.45
CA THR A 548 -4.98 18.32 -7.10
C THR A 548 -6.10 19.15 -6.48
N ASP A 549 -7.18 18.50 -6.06
CA ASP A 549 -8.19 19.06 -5.15
C ASP A 549 -8.00 18.44 -3.76
N LEU A 550 -7.47 19.22 -2.81
CA LEU A 550 -7.15 18.78 -1.45
C LEU A 550 -8.40 18.40 -0.63
N ASP A 551 -9.56 18.97 -0.97
CA ASP A 551 -10.82 18.70 -0.28
C ASP A 551 -11.49 17.39 -0.79
N ASN A 552 -11.15 16.96 -2.01
CA ASN A 552 -11.75 15.81 -2.68
C ASN A 552 -10.68 14.90 -3.32
N PRO A 553 -9.75 14.32 -2.55
CA PRO A 553 -8.74 13.42 -3.10
C PRO A 553 -9.39 12.15 -3.63
N VAL A 554 -8.89 11.65 -4.77
CA VAL A 554 -9.46 10.48 -5.47
C VAL A 554 -8.36 9.54 -5.93
N GLU A 555 -8.46 8.25 -5.61
CA GLU A 555 -7.62 7.22 -6.22
C GLU A 555 -7.96 7.07 -7.70
N VAL A 556 -6.98 7.25 -8.57
CA VAL A 556 -7.16 7.22 -10.03
C VAL A 556 -6.49 6.04 -10.70
N ALA A 557 -5.41 5.54 -10.11
CA ALA A 557 -4.64 4.44 -10.67
C ALA A 557 -3.95 3.61 -9.58
N ARG A 558 -3.46 2.44 -9.98
CA ARG A 558 -2.63 1.57 -9.15
C ARG A 558 -1.53 0.92 -9.98
N TYR A 559 -0.46 0.50 -9.32
CA TYR A 559 0.55 -0.39 -9.88
C TYR A 559 0.58 -1.66 -9.04
N GLU A 560 0.03 -2.74 -9.59
CA GLU A 560 -0.15 -4.03 -8.92
C GLU A 560 0.69 -5.10 -9.64
N LEU A 561 1.80 -5.50 -9.04
CA LEU A 561 2.62 -6.61 -9.55
C LEU A 561 2.06 -7.92 -8.99
N PRO A 562 1.56 -8.85 -9.82
CA PRO A 562 0.95 -10.07 -9.34
C PRO A 562 1.91 -10.97 -8.56
N GLY A 563 1.55 -11.31 -7.31
CA GLY A 563 2.31 -12.21 -6.45
C GLY A 563 3.45 -11.57 -5.67
N ASP A 564 3.59 -10.25 -5.74
CA ASP A 564 4.62 -9.48 -5.03
C ASP A 564 4.01 -8.35 -4.22
N GLY A 565 4.82 -7.72 -3.36
CA GLY A 565 4.43 -6.59 -2.53
C GLY A 565 5.36 -5.40 -2.69
N SER A 566 4.83 -4.19 -2.50
CA SER A 566 5.63 -2.96 -2.52
C SER A 566 6.31 -2.68 -1.17
N HIS A 567 7.42 -1.95 -1.22
CA HIS A 567 8.07 -1.34 -0.07
C HIS A 567 8.47 0.10 -0.41
N ASN A 568 9.71 0.55 -0.15
CA ASN A 568 10.10 1.92 -0.37
C ASN A 568 10.41 2.25 -1.84
N TYR A 569 10.18 3.50 -2.25
CA TYR A 569 10.28 3.94 -3.63
C TYR A 569 10.71 5.40 -3.75
N TRP A 570 11.09 5.78 -4.96
CA TRP A 570 11.52 7.11 -5.35
C TRP A 570 10.83 7.54 -6.64
N ILE A 571 10.52 8.82 -6.78
CA ILE A 571 9.98 9.36 -8.03
C ILE A 571 10.85 10.53 -8.47
N ASP A 572 11.25 10.53 -9.74
CA ASP A 572 11.89 11.68 -10.38
C ASP A 572 11.20 11.98 -11.71
N GLY A 573 10.68 13.19 -11.82
CA GLY A 573 9.84 13.56 -12.94
C GLY A 573 8.60 12.68 -13.08
N ASP A 574 8.44 12.07 -14.25
CA ASP A 574 7.35 11.12 -14.51
C ASP A 574 7.87 9.67 -14.51
N VAL A 575 8.85 9.34 -13.67
CA VAL A 575 9.40 7.98 -13.54
C VAL A 575 9.45 7.55 -12.08
N LEU A 576 8.83 6.42 -11.79
CA LEU A 576 8.86 5.75 -10.49
C LEU A 576 9.92 4.65 -10.48
N TYR A 577 10.66 4.57 -9.39
CA TYR A 577 11.61 3.52 -9.03
C TYR A 577 11.15 2.88 -7.73
N VAL A 578 10.74 1.62 -7.74
CA VAL A 578 10.12 0.98 -6.58
C VAL A 578 10.75 -0.37 -6.27
N ALA A 579 10.99 -0.61 -4.98
CA ALA A 579 11.32 -1.92 -4.46
C ALA A 579 10.03 -2.74 -4.28
N MET A 580 9.98 -3.91 -4.93
CA MET A 580 8.82 -4.81 -4.93
C MET A 580 9.21 -6.15 -4.30
N TYR A 581 9.81 -6.13 -3.13
CA TYR A 581 10.27 -7.31 -2.41
C TYR A 581 10.84 -8.41 -3.34
N THR A 582 10.16 -9.57 -3.44
CA THR A 582 10.56 -10.70 -4.28
C THR A 582 10.51 -10.37 -5.78
N GLY A 583 9.73 -9.38 -6.17
CA GLY A 583 9.68 -8.83 -7.53
C GLY A 583 10.90 -8.00 -7.94
N GLY A 584 11.78 -7.65 -7.02
CA GLY A 584 12.98 -6.86 -7.30
C GLY A 584 12.69 -5.36 -7.42
N VAL A 585 13.58 -4.62 -8.08
CA VAL A 585 13.43 -3.19 -8.32
C VAL A 585 12.79 -2.95 -9.68
N ARG A 586 11.69 -2.19 -9.72
CA ARG A 586 10.90 -1.87 -10.91
C ARG A 586 11.03 -0.40 -11.29
N VAL A 587 10.98 -0.12 -12.59
CA VAL A 587 10.97 1.24 -13.14
C VAL A 587 9.70 1.41 -13.95
N VAL A 588 8.87 2.41 -13.60
CA VAL A 588 7.52 2.59 -14.16
C VAL A 588 7.33 3.99 -14.72
N ASP A 589 6.71 4.09 -15.91
CA ASP A 589 6.34 5.33 -16.58
C ASP A 589 5.05 5.90 -16.01
N LEU A 590 5.13 7.07 -15.44
CA LEU A 590 4.01 7.84 -14.89
C LEU A 590 3.57 8.99 -15.81
N SER A 591 4.11 9.09 -17.03
CA SER A 591 3.79 10.20 -17.95
C SER A 591 2.33 10.18 -18.43
N GLY A 592 1.74 11.36 -18.61
CA GLY A 592 0.35 11.54 -19.01
C GLY A 592 -0.64 11.36 -17.85
N ASP A 593 -1.92 11.37 -18.16
CA ASP A 593 -2.94 11.07 -17.16
C ASP A 593 -2.83 9.61 -16.67
N LEU A 594 -3.02 9.42 -15.36
CA LEU A 594 -3.03 8.11 -14.74
C LEU A 594 -4.46 7.62 -14.55
N MET A 595 -4.72 6.34 -14.88
CA MET A 595 -6.04 5.72 -14.74
C MET A 595 -5.92 4.19 -14.77
N GLY A 596 -6.54 3.48 -13.82
CA GLY A 596 -6.59 2.01 -13.81
C GLY A 596 -5.27 1.36 -13.39
N ASP A 597 -4.96 0.18 -13.95
CA ASP A 597 -3.83 -0.65 -13.53
C ASP A 597 -2.61 -0.44 -14.45
N LEU A 598 -1.61 0.30 -13.95
CA LEU A 598 -0.41 0.69 -14.72
C LEU A 598 0.46 -0.51 -15.13
N TYR A 599 0.47 -1.60 -14.34
CA TYR A 599 1.19 -2.82 -14.69
C TYR A 599 0.56 -3.50 -15.91
N LYS A 600 -0.76 -3.70 -15.91
CA LYS A 600 -1.50 -4.28 -17.04
C LYS A 600 -1.38 -3.46 -18.32
N GLN A 601 -1.24 -2.15 -18.19
CA GLN A 601 -1.06 -1.22 -19.29
C GLN A 601 0.35 -1.25 -19.91
N GLY A 602 1.26 -2.06 -19.36
CA GLY A 602 2.64 -2.15 -19.86
C GLY A 602 3.47 -0.89 -19.61
N ARG A 603 3.16 -0.13 -18.55
CA ARG A 603 3.91 1.08 -18.16
C ARG A 603 5.21 0.77 -17.44
N GLU A 604 5.51 -0.51 -17.14
CA GLU A 604 6.81 -0.90 -16.63
C GLU A 604 7.89 -0.73 -17.71
N ILE A 605 8.90 0.11 -17.43
CA ILE A 605 10.02 0.40 -18.32
C ILE A 605 11.08 -0.71 -18.27
N GLY A 606 11.36 -1.24 -17.07
CA GLY A 606 12.34 -2.31 -16.86
C GLY A 606 12.39 -2.74 -15.40
N TYR A 607 13.07 -3.85 -15.14
CA TYR A 607 13.26 -4.37 -13.79
C TYR A 607 14.58 -5.13 -13.65
N ILE A 608 15.02 -5.29 -12.38
CA ILE A 608 16.10 -6.20 -11.98
C ILE A 608 15.66 -6.99 -10.74
N LEU A 609 16.22 -8.17 -10.59
CA LEU A 609 16.17 -8.92 -9.34
C LEU A 609 17.45 -8.62 -8.56
N SER A 610 17.32 -8.22 -7.29
CA SER A 610 18.39 -7.70 -6.45
C SER A 610 19.24 -8.76 -5.72
N GLY A 611 18.84 -10.04 -5.77
CA GLY A 611 19.52 -11.13 -5.07
C GLY A 611 20.97 -11.35 -5.55
N SER A 612 21.82 -11.85 -4.66
CA SER A 612 23.22 -12.17 -4.91
C SER A 612 23.57 -13.59 -4.45
N GLU A 613 24.49 -14.26 -5.14
CA GLU A 613 24.99 -15.58 -4.73
C GLU A 613 25.81 -15.56 -3.43
N ASN A 614 26.40 -14.40 -3.11
CA ASN A 614 27.22 -14.19 -1.91
C ASN A 614 26.44 -13.49 -0.77
N ALA A 615 25.12 -13.47 -0.86
CA ALA A 615 24.23 -12.83 0.10
C ALA A 615 24.10 -13.63 1.42
N TYR A 616 23.52 -13.01 2.46
CA TYR A 616 23.14 -13.69 3.68
C TYR A 616 22.12 -14.81 3.42
N VAL A 617 21.14 -14.54 2.56
CA VAL A 617 20.28 -15.59 1.98
C VAL A 617 20.56 -15.64 0.46
N PRO A 618 21.40 -16.57 0.00
CA PRO A 618 21.87 -16.57 -1.37
C PRO A 618 20.76 -16.72 -2.41
N ASN A 619 20.85 -15.94 -3.50
CA ASN A 619 19.94 -15.96 -4.64
C ASN A 619 18.46 -15.74 -4.29
N SER A 620 18.19 -15.10 -3.17
CA SER A 620 16.83 -14.77 -2.71
C SER A 620 16.63 -13.25 -2.76
N THR A 621 15.94 -12.79 -3.80
CA THR A 621 15.57 -11.37 -3.93
C THR A 621 14.58 -10.97 -2.87
N MET A 622 14.84 -9.85 -2.20
CA MET A 622 13.96 -9.22 -1.23
C MET A 622 14.25 -7.71 -1.18
N SER A 623 13.99 -7.03 -2.30
CA SER A 623 14.26 -5.58 -2.43
C SER A 623 13.47 -4.77 -1.41
N TRP A 624 14.16 -3.89 -0.68
CA TRP A 624 13.61 -3.13 0.43
C TRP A 624 13.40 -1.65 0.10
N GLY A 625 14.39 -1.00 -0.49
CA GLY A 625 14.33 0.40 -0.88
C GLY A 625 14.93 0.63 -2.27
N ALA A 626 14.50 1.72 -2.92
CA ALA A 626 15.06 2.21 -4.18
C ALA A 626 15.17 3.74 -4.14
N GLN A 627 16.34 4.28 -4.52
CA GLN A 627 16.62 5.70 -4.57
C GLN A 627 17.33 6.05 -5.88
N LEU A 628 16.77 7.00 -6.64
CA LEU A 628 17.51 7.58 -7.78
C LEU A 628 18.50 8.62 -7.26
N TYR A 629 19.77 8.48 -7.62
CA TYR A 629 20.81 9.40 -7.26
C TYR A 629 21.82 9.57 -8.39
N LYS A 630 22.02 10.81 -8.85
CA LYS A 630 22.93 11.17 -9.96
C LYS A 630 22.82 10.26 -11.20
N GLY A 631 21.58 9.90 -11.58
CA GLY A 631 21.27 9.08 -12.76
C GLY A 631 21.52 7.57 -12.62
N HIS A 632 21.78 7.09 -11.40
CA HIS A 632 21.84 5.69 -11.04
C HIS A 632 20.77 5.37 -10.02
N VAL A 633 20.20 4.16 -10.09
CA VAL A 633 19.25 3.66 -9.11
C VAL A 633 20.03 2.85 -8.10
N PHE A 634 20.13 3.34 -6.88
CA PHE A 634 20.61 2.55 -5.75
C PHE A 634 19.44 1.84 -5.09
N TYR A 635 19.72 0.70 -4.50
CA TYR A 635 18.70 -0.10 -3.82
C TYR A 635 19.30 -0.84 -2.62
N SER A 636 18.47 -1.14 -1.63
CA SER A 636 18.77 -2.13 -0.61
C SER A 636 17.98 -3.42 -0.85
N ASP A 637 18.56 -4.53 -0.43
CA ASP A 637 17.94 -5.84 -0.45
C ASP A 637 18.13 -6.50 0.91
N TRP A 638 17.03 -6.92 1.52
CA TRP A 638 17.01 -7.47 2.88
C TRP A 638 17.98 -8.64 3.05
N ASN A 639 18.15 -9.45 1.99
CA ASN A 639 18.97 -10.64 1.99
C ASN A 639 20.43 -10.43 1.57
N SER A 640 20.73 -9.32 0.85
CA SER A 640 21.99 -9.21 0.08
C SER A 640 22.85 -8.00 0.45
N GLY A 641 22.29 -6.91 0.99
CA GLY A 641 23.01 -5.66 1.19
C GLY A 641 22.49 -4.52 0.33
N ILE A 642 23.37 -3.73 -0.26
CA ILE A 642 23.01 -2.64 -1.17
C ILE A 642 23.48 -2.93 -2.60
N GLY A 643 22.89 -2.27 -3.58
CA GLY A 643 23.32 -2.38 -4.97
C GLY A 643 23.03 -1.13 -5.76
N SER A 644 23.51 -1.11 -6.97
CA SER A 644 23.27 -0.03 -7.93
C SER A 644 22.88 -0.60 -9.28
N ALA A 645 22.05 0.15 -10.00
CA ALA A 645 21.56 -0.21 -11.32
C ALA A 645 21.48 1.00 -12.24
N LYS A 646 21.49 0.76 -13.53
CA LYS A 646 21.37 1.79 -14.56
C LYS A 646 20.34 1.41 -15.62
N LEU A 647 19.49 2.36 -15.93
CA LEU A 647 18.56 2.27 -17.05
C LEU A 647 19.28 2.70 -18.33
N GLU A 648 19.37 1.80 -19.34
CA GLU A 648 19.97 2.14 -20.62
C GLU A 648 19.14 3.24 -21.33
N PRO A 649 19.79 4.22 -21.99
CA PRO A 649 19.10 5.25 -22.73
C PRO A 649 18.25 4.63 -23.86
N ILE A 650 17.21 5.33 -24.30
CA ILE A 650 16.44 4.96 -25.49
C ILE A 650 17.41 4.98 -26.68
N LYS A 651 17.56 3.85 -27.37
CA LYS A 651 18.32 3.82 -28.62
C LYS A 651 17.53 4.62 -29.65
N PRO A 652 18.12 5.65 -30.30
CA PRO A 652 17.45 6.33 -31.39
C PRO A 652 17.08 5.32 -32.46
N ASP A 653 15.84 5.37 -32.90
CA ASP A 653 15.34 4.52 -34.00
C ASP A 653 16.08 4.90 -35.28
N LYS A 654 17.04 4.03 -35.69
CA LYS A 654 17.85 4.25 -36.89
C LYS A 654 17.03 4.24 -38.18
N THR A 655 15.75 3.80 -38.12
CA THR A 655 14.87 3.74 -39.29
C THR A 655 14.22 5.09 -39.64
N LYS A 656 14.22 6.07 -38.72
CA LYS A 656 13.71 7.43 -38.99
C LYS A 656 14.76 8.44 -39.50
N ALA A 657 16.04 8.05 -39.64
CA ALA A 657 17.12 8.95 -40.06
C ALA A 657 17.37 8.99 -41.58
N SER A 658 16.46 8.48 -42.40
CA SER A 658 16.64 8.45 -43.87
C SER A 658 15.43 9.00 -44.67
N ILE A 659 14.80 10.06 -44.18
CA ILE A 659 13.91 10.88 -44.99
C ILE A 659 14.26 12.35 -44.71
N ASN A 660 15.27 12.85 -45.39
CA ASN A 660 15.48 14.26 -45.74
C ASN A 660 15.79 14.31 -47.22
#